data_03aac4cb922acb82491cc595d1a7836e
#
_entry.id   03aac4cb922acb82491cc595d1a7836e
#
_cell.length_a   1.000
_cell.length_b   1.000
_cell.length_c   1.000
_cell.angle_alpha   90.00
_cell.angle_beta   90.00
_cell.angle_gamma   90.00
#
_symmetry.space_group_name_H-M   'P 1'
#
loop_
_entity.id
_entity.type
_entity.pdbx_description
1 polymer ?
#
loop_
_entity_poly.entity_id
_entity_poly.type
_entity_poly.pdbx_seq_one_letter_code
_entity_poly.pdbx_strand_id
1 'polypeptide(L)'
;MIGRLIREKSEGHPFFAEELAYALRDSGILVIENQECRLYSRLVNFEDLTLPDTLQAAITNRIDSLGPSQQLTLKVASVIGRIFAFRVLHAIHPIEADKPALREYMENLTRLSLTLVDSEAPDLAYIFKHAVTQEVAYNLMLFSQRRQLHQAVAEWLESSNKNNIESFYSLLAYHWAQAAEMPDSLRNHLAIRKATEYLEKAGEQAMINYANQEAVQFYTQALEWDTRLPKPENKQALRDKQVRRARWHSRIGLAHYGLGSLLDCDIHVREALRLLDIPIPKSNFLLAIGLIPQAIRQIFHRTFPSRYMGSLSNLKEREVAIEVARLYEFMSRVYFYSNETLPIIYSVLRFVNEAERTGTSAELATAYSSLAVVMGYAQLHGWAEAYVERGMAVARKVNEPSNIITVNVVTGVYKVMVGKWEEVRALALEAKEFCEQLGDYRQWGDSTLLMAESAFVSGDIEYSLKFEKILLEDAGRRHNPLQQGWALFGVASISIRRGKEAIAIPMLEEALQILEELPNLASSINTNGQLALAHFRLGNEAKALEYGSTVINLAADITPTVYSLHIGLSAIAQVYFELWERALQNPTGKVGAYIYKDHAEEAIRLLRNFRKMVPIGQPYLSYFEGWRQWLMGKHEKAIQTWYKGLEAARKYRTLYEEGLLRAKLGVALKDAPEQRREHFERAKQIFEEMGAVRELGSLEIPEVQ
;
A
#
# COMPACT_ATOMS: atom_id res chain seq x y z
N MET A 1 4.24 -52.38 -28.39
CA MET A 1 2.85 -52.61 -27.99
C MET A 1 2.53 -51.88 -26.69
N ILE A 2 3.19 -52.13 -25.56
CA ILE A 2 2.92 -51.46 -24.24
C ILE A 2 3.15 -49.96 -24.30
N GLY A 3 4.22 -49.47 -24.92
CA GLY A 3 4.41 -48.00 -25.03
C GLY A 3 3.34 -47.29 -25.81
N ARG A 4 2.64 -47.96 -26.72
CA ARG A 4 1.47 -47.44 -27.41
C ARG A 4 0.26 -47.40 -26.47
N LEU A 5 0.04 -48.45 -25.70
CA LEU A 5 -1.07 -48.54 -24.72
C LEU A 5 -0.91 -47.46 -23.62
N ILE A 6 0.32 -47.29 -23.09
CA ILE A 6 0.62 -46.23 -22.12
C ILE A 6 0.35 -44.85 -22.71
N ARG A 7 0.77 -44.60 -23.95
CA ARG A 7 0.56 -43.33 -24.66
C ARG A 7 -0.92 -43.04 -24.88
N GLU A 8 -1.69 -44.03 -25.32
CA GLU A 8 -3.14 -43.90 -25.54
C GLU A 8 -3.85 -43.62 -24.23
N LYS A 9 -3.56 -44.37 -23.16
CA LYS A 9 -4.20 -44.17 -21.83
C LYS A 9 -3.78 -42.88 -21.13
N SER A 10 -2.55 -42.44 -21.29
CA SER A 10 -2.06 -41.21 -20.66
C SER A 10 -2.41 -39.95 -21.43
N GLU A 11 -3.00 -40.07 -22.64
CA GLU A 11 -3.34 -38.93 -23.51
C GLU A 11 -2.18 -37.95 -23.72
N GLY A 12 -0.95 -38.45 -23.63
CA GLY A 12 0.26 -37.63 -23.73
C GLY A 12 0.69 -36.91 -22.44
N HIS A 13 0.03 -37.16 -21.32
CA HIS A 13 0.42 -36.57 -20.03
C HIS A 13 1.67 -37.29 -19.47
N PRO A 14 2.86 -36.65 -19.38
CA PRO A 14 4.12 -37.30 -19.07
C PRO A 14 4.12 -38.05 -17.72
N PHE A 15 3.59 -37.42 -16.66
CA PHE A 15 3.53 -38.02 -15.32
C PHE A 15 2.58 -39.21 -15.27
N PHE A 16 1.47 -39.16 -15.98
CA PHE A 16 0.56 -40.30 -16.03
C PHE A 16 1.16 -41.47 -16.80
N ALA A 17 1.87 -41.22 -17.89
CA ALA A 17 2.61 -42.25 -18.62
C ALA A 17 3.68 -42.90 -17.72
N GLU A 18 4.42 -42.11 -16.94
CA GLU A 18 5.43 -42.58 -15.98
C GLU A 18 4.78 -43.43 -14.89
N GLU A 19 3.68 -42.98 -14.27
CA GLU A 19 3.01 -43.75 -13.22
C GLU A 19 2.37 -45.04 -13.72
N LEU A 20 1.86 -45.08 -14.95
CA LEU A 20 1.40 -46.31 -15.60
C LEU A 20 2.56 -47.28 -15.84
N ALA A 21 3.72 -46.80 -16.28
CA ALA A 21 4.91 -47.63 -16.46
C ALA A 21 5.40 -48.22 -15.13
N TYR A 22 5.40 -47.43 -14.05
CA TYR A 22 5.75 -47.92 -12.71
C TYR A 22 4.69 -48.90 -12.19
N ALA A 23 3.42 -48.70 -12.39
CA ALA A 23 2.38 -49.65 -12.00
C ALA A 23 2.56 -51.00 -12.69
N LEU A 24 2.92 -51.01 -13.97
CA LEU A 24 3.22 -52.24 -14.73
C LEU A 24 4.51 -52.91 -14.27
N ARG A 25 5.51 -52.16 -13.86
CA ARG A 25 6.77 -52.67 -13.28
C ARG A 25 6.48 -53.27 -11.89
N ASP A 26 5.81 -52.56 -11.03
CA ASP A 26 5.55 -52.94 -9.65
C ASP A 26 4.61 -54.16 -9.57
N SER A 27 3.73 -54.36 -10.58
CA SER A 27 2.91 -55.58 -10.73
C SER A 27 3.69 -56.76 -11.38
N GLY A 28 4.98 -56.60 -11.71
CA GLY A 28 5.78 -57.63 -12.30
C GLY A 28 5.49 -57.97 -13.78
N ILE A 29 4.66 -57.15 -14.43
CA ILE A 29 4.35 -57.28 -15.88
C ILE A 29 5.50 -56.76 -16.72
N LEU A 30 6.16 -55.68 -16.27
CA LEU A 30 7.37 -55.12 -16.90
C LEU A 30 8.62 -55.41 -16.05
N VAL A 31 9.69 -55.87 -16.69
CA VAL A 31 11.01 -56.02 -16.06
C VAL A 31 11.99 -55.17 -16.85
N ILE A 32 12.88 -54.49 -16.14
CA ILE A 32 13.96 -53.69 -16.75
C ILE A 32 15.24 -54.50 -16.63
N GLU A 33 15.74 -55.02 -17.76
CA GLU A 33 17.02 -55.71 -17.88
C GLU A 33 17.89 -54.98 -18.88
N ASN A 34 19.13 -54.69 -18.51
CA ASN A 34 20.13 -54.03 -19.36
C ASN A 34 19.64 -52.73 -20.03
N GLN A 35 18.89 -51.92 -19.29
CA GLN A 35 18.27 -50.67 -19.77
C GLN A 35 17.13 -50.84 -20.82
N GLU A 36 16.70 -52.06 -21.06
CA GLU A 36 15.57 -52.37 -21.92
C GLU A 36 14.35 -52.80 -21.07
N CYS A 37 13.18 -52.31 -21.38
CA CYS A 37 11.91 -52.76 -20.81
C CYS A 37 11.43 -54.01 -21.52
N ARG A 38 11.32 -55.15 -20.82
CA ARG A 38 10.81 -56.41 -21.35
C ARG A 38 9.57 -56.86 -20.60
N LEU A 39 8.67 -57.57 -21.30
CA LEU A 39 7.56 -58.28 -20.69
C LEU A 39 8.04 -59.52 -19.99
N TYR A 40 7.68 -59.68 -18.72
CA TYR A 40 8.10 -60.85 -17.93
C TYR A 40 7.42 -62.15 -18.38
N SER A 41 6.20 -62.07 -18.96
CA SER A 41 5.46 -63.27 -19.42
C SER A 41 4.88 -63.07 -20.82
N ARG A 42 5.07 -64.05 -21.74
CA ARG A 42 4.44 -64.11 -23.05
C ARG A 42 2.93 -64.47 -22.97
N LEU A 43 2.39 -64.72 -21.76
CA LEU A 43 1.02 -65.17 -21.50
C LEU A 43 0.08 -64.06 -20.99
N VAL A 44 0.55 -62.81 -20.96
CA VAL A 44 -0.34 -61.69 -20.59
C VAL A 44 -1.26 -61.38 -21.78
N ASN A 45 -2.52 -61.71 -21.61
CA ASN A 45 -3.55 -61.29 -22.54
C ASN A 45 -3.81 -59.79 -22.35
N PHE A 46 -3.40 -58.95 -23.30
CA PHE A 46 -3.51 -57.49 -23.20
C PHE A 46 -4.92 -56.95 -23.11
N GLU A 47 -5.92 -57.74 -23.53
CA GLU A 47 -7.35 -57.40 -23.45
C GLU A 47 -7.86 -57.49 -22.02
N ASP A 48 -7.20 -58.27 -21.16
CA ASP A 48 -7.57 -58.45 -19.75
C ASP A 48 -6.78 -57.47 -18.82
N LEU A 49 -5.92 -56.64 -19.40
CA LEU A 49 -5.09 -55.72 -18.62
C LEU A 49 -5.84 -54.44 -18.31
N THR A 50 -6.48 -54.38 -17.14
CA THR A 50 -7.15 -53.18 -16.65
C THR A 50 -6.14 -52.15 -16.14
N LEU A 51 -5.78 -51.15 -16.97
CA LEU A 51 -4.98 -50.02 -16.57
C LEU A 51 -5.88 -48.94 -15.94
N PRO A 52 -5.39 -48.23 -14.90
CA PRO A 52 -6.11 -47.11 -14.28
C PRO A 52 -6.47 -46.02 -15.31
N ASP A 53 -7.67 -45.47 -15.18
CA ASP A 53 -8.16 -44.44 -16.10
C ASP A 53 -7.72 -43.01 -15.71
N THR A 54 -7.16 -42.86 -14.49
CA THR A 54 -6.69 -41.57 -13.99
C THR A 54 -5.33 -41.69 -13.32
N LEU A 55 -4.57 -40.62 -13.31
CA LEU A 55 -3.29 -40.52 -12.58
C LEU A 55 -3.45 -40.87 -11.09
N GLN A 56 -4.51 -40.37 -10.46
CA GLN A 56 -4.80 -40.69 -9.05
C GLN A 56 -5.04 -42.16 -8.81
N ALA A 57 -5.79 -42.83 -9.68
CA ALA A 57 -6.04 -44.27 -9.60
C ALA A 57 -4.74 -45.08 -9.79
N ALA A 58 -3.87 -44.64 -10.71
CA ALA A 58 -2.56 -45.30 -10.90
C ALA A 58 -1.69 -45.23 -9.64
N ILE A 59 -1.60 -44.05 -9.02
CA ILE A 59 -0.85 -43.87 -7.78
C ILE A 59 -1.49 -44.62 -6.62
N THR A 60 -2.84 -44.61 -6.48
CA THR A 60 -3.56 -45.38 -5.47
C THR A 60 -3.24 -46.87 -5.55
N ASN A 61 -3.31 -47.47 -6.74
CA ASN A 61 -3.00 -48.88 -6.96
C ASN A 61 -1.55 -49.22 -6.55
N ARG A 62 -0.61 -48.33 -6.83
CA ARG A 62 0.78 -48.50 -6.40
C ARG A 62 0.92 -48.45 -4.87
N ILE A 63 0.23 -47.51 -4.22
CA ILE A 63 0.23 -47.42 -2.75
C ILE A 63 -0.41 -48.67 -2.13
N ASP A 64 -1.52 -49.16 -2.70
CA ASP A 64 -2.23 -50.32 -2.19
C ASP A 64 -1.43 -51.63 -2.39
N SER A 65 -0.51 -51.67 -3.32
CA SER A 65 0.42 -52.82 -3.48
C SER A 65 1.53 -52.92 -2.43
N LEU A 66 1.73 -51.85 -1.64
CA LEU A 66 2.69 -51.82 -0.52
C LEU A 66 2.20 -52.64 0.67
N GLY A 67 3.15 -53.17 1.47
CA GLY A 67 2.82 -53.76 2.78
C GLY A 67 2.16 -52.72 3.74
N PRO A 68 1.29 -53.13 4.67
CA PRO A 68 0.54 -52.20 5.51
C PRO A 68 1.39 -51.17 6.26
N SER A 69 2.56 -51.60 6.81
CA SER A 69 3.47 -50.69 7.52
C SER A 69 4.13 -49.66 6.58
N GLN A 70 4.44 -50.04 5.32
CA GLN A 70 4.99 -49.10 4.32
C GLN A 70 3.92 -48.14 3.84
N GLN A 71 2.68 -48.58 3.63
CA GLN A 71 1.55 -47.68 3.32
C GLN A 71 1.36 -46.65 4.43
N LEU A 72 1.37 -47.09 5.69
CA LEU A 72 1.25 -46.20 6.85
C LEU A 72 2.42 -45.21 6.88
N THR A 73 3.64 -45.67 6.70
CA THR A 73 4.84 -44.81 6.67
C THR A 73 4.73 -43.72 5.62
N LEU A 74 4.31 -44.06 4.38
CA LEU A 74 4.11 -43.10 3.31
C LEU A 74 2.98 -42.10 3.64
N LYS A 75 1.89 -42.56 4.24
CA LYS A 75 0.78 -41.72 4.70
C LYS A 75 1.23 -40.76 5.80
N VAL A 76 1.97 -41.23 6.80
CA VAL A 76 2.55 -40.36 7.84
C VAL A 76 3.49 -39.32 7.25
N ALA A 77 4.36 -39.73 6.34
CA ALA A 77 5.27 -38.81 5.63
C ALA A 77 4.51 -37.72 4.88
N SER A 78 3.37 -38.06 4.26
CA SER A 78 2.56 -37.11 3.47
C SER A 78 1.99 -35.96 4.32
N VAL A 79 1.75 -36.18 5.61
CA VAL A 79 1.27 -35.16 6.58
C VAL A 79 2.38 -34.18 6.96
N ILE A 80 3.63 -34.66 7.07
CA ILE A 80 4.76 -33.80 7.44
C ILE A 80 4.99 -32.76 6.34
N GLY A 81 4.96 -33.17 5.06
CA GLY A 81 5.11 -32.29 3.92
C GLY A 81 5.69 -32.99 2.69
N ARG A 82 5.87 -32.24 1.61
CA ARG A 82 6.50 -32.76 0.39
C ARG A 82 7.96 -33.16 0.62
N ILE A 83 8.69 -32.33 1.35
CA ILE A 83 10.04 -32.63 1.87
C ILE A 83 9.87 -32.88 3.37
N PHE A 84 10.44 -33.97 3.85
CA PHE A 84 10.29 -34.34 5.27
C PHE A 84 11.58 -34.96 5.82
N ALA A 85 11.98 -34.48 7.00
CA ALA A 85 13.12 -35.03 7.70
C ALA A 85 12.79 -36.41 8.32
N PHE A 86 13.67 -37.36 8.19
CA PHE A 86 13.52 -38.72 8.75
C PHE A 86 13.29 -38.68 10.26
N ARG A 87 13.96 -37.79 10.99
CA ARG A 87 13.79 -37.62 12.45
C ARG A 87 12.35 -37.26 12.85
N VAL A 88 11.63 -36.45 12.02
CA VAL A 88 10.23 -36.12 12.26
C VAL A 88 9.37 -37.35 12.04
N LEU A 89 9.52 -38.02 10.90
CA LEU A 89 8.80 -39.24 10.57
C LEU A 89 8.94 -40.28 11.66
N HIS A 90 10.18 -40.54 12.14
CA HIS A 90 10.45 -41.47 13.22
C HIS A 90 9.78 -41.05 14.53
N ALA A 91 9.80 -39.78 14.88
CA ALA A 91 9.22 -39.28 16.12
C ALA A 91 7.70 -39.42 16.16
N ILE A 92 6.99 -39.10 15.08
CA ILE A 92 5.53 -39.05 15.04
C ILE A 92 4.88 -40.34 14.54
N HIS A 93 5.66 -41.34 14.10
CA HIS A 93 5.09 -42.61 13.62
C HIS A 93 4.26 -43.27 14.70
N PRO A 94 2.97 -43.59 14.44
CA PRO A 94 2.03 -43.98 15.49
C PRO A 94 2.25 -45.41 16.02
N ILE A 95 2.98 -46.26 15.28
CA ILE A 95 3.25 -47.64 15.65
C ILE A 95 4.71 -47.77 16.11
N GLU A 96 4.92 -47.95 17.42
CA GLU A 96 6.26 -48.06 17.99
C GLU A 96 7.03 -49.27 17.45
N ALA A 97 6.34 -50.38 17.18
CA ALA A 97 6.95 -51.60 16.64
C ALA A 97 7.54 -51.41 15.21
N ASP A 98 7.05 -50.46 14.45
CA ASP A 98 7.53 -50.16 13.10
C ASP A 98 8.77 -49.26 13.11
N LYS A 99 9.00 -48.47 14.17
CA LYS A 99 10.09 -47.49 14.26
C LYS A 99 11.48 -48.03 13.92
N PRO A 100 11.90 -49.20 14.40
CA PRO A 100 13.20 -49.77 14.05
C PRO A 100 13.37 -50.06 12.53
N ALA A 101 12.27 -50.39 11.85
CA ALA A 101 12.24 -50.75 10.44
C ALA A 101 11.98 -49.56 9.48
N LEU A 102 11.71 -48.37 10.00
CA LEU A 102 11.34 -47.19 9.17
C LEU A 102 12.41 -46.87 8.14
N ARG A 103 13.69 -47.06 8.42
CA ARG A 103 14.76 -46.81 7.45
C ARG A 103 14.65 -47.76 6.27
N GLU A 104 14.43 -49.04 6.52
CA GLU A 104 14.22 -50.06 5.47
C GLU A 104 12.96 -49.73 4.64
N TYR A 105 11.87 -49.29 5.30
CA TYR A 105 10.64 -48.89 4.62
C TYR A 105 10.92 -47.72 3.68
N MET A 106 11.66 -46.71 4.13
CA MET A 106 12.01 -45.53 3.29
C MET A 106 12.92 -45.90 2.13
N GLU A 107 13.89 -46.80 2.34
CA GLU A 107 14.75 -47.31 1.26
C GLU A 107 13.92 -48.06 0.21
N ASN A 108 12.94 -48.85 0.62
CA ASN A 108 12.03 -49.54 -0.29
C ASN A 108 11.12 -48.52 -1.06
N LEU A 109 10.55 -47.53 -0.39
CA LEU A 109 9.75 -46.49 -1.03
C LEU A 109 10.58 -45.69 -2.06
N THR A 110 11.84 -45.46 -1.78
CA THR A 110 12.79 -44.82 -2.70
C THR A 110 13.10 -45.70 -3.91
N ARG A 111 13.34 -46.99 -3.69
CA ARG A 111 13.55 -47.96 -4.78
C ARG A 111 12.33 -48.06 -5.70
N LEU A 112 11.13 -47.96 -5.15
CA LEU A 112 9.88 -47.91 -5.91
C LEU A 112 9.61 -46.53 -6.56
N SER A 113 10.49 -45.56 -6.38
CA SER A 113 10.35 -44.22 -6.93
C SER A 113 9.09 -43.45 -6.46
N LEU A 114 8.61 -43.73 -5.26
CA LEU A 114 7.55 -42.95 -4.58
C LEU A 114 8.15 -41.75 -3.83
N THR A 115 9.35 -41.95 -3.28
CA THR A 115 10.17 -40.91 -2.64
C THR A 115 11.58 -40.89 -3.21
N LEU A 116 12.33 -39.83 -2.97
CA LEU A 116 13.75 -39.66 -3.27
C LEU A 116 14.46 -39.16 -2.00
N VAL A 117 15.77 -39.40 -1.90
CA VAL A 117 16.60 -38.77 -0.87
C VAL A 117 16.83 -37.32 -1.29
N ASP A 118 16.50 -36.38 -0.41
CA ASP A 118 16.68 -34.93 -0.59
C ASP A 118 18.03 -34.48 0.00
N SER A 119 18.32 -34.91 1.23
CA SER A 119 19.61 -34.71 1.88
C SER A 119 20.06 -35.96 2.63
N GLU A 120 21.40 -36.16 2.64
CA GLU A 120 22.01 -37.31 3.34
C GLU A 120 22.24 -37.00 4.83
N ALA A 121 22.72 -38.05 5.58
CA ALA A 121 23.09 -37.87 6.97
C ALA A 121 24.18 -36.77 7.13
N PRO A 122 24.14 -35.95 8.24
CA PRO A 122 23.37 -36.18 9.46
C PRO A 122 21.90 -35.75 9.41
N ASP A 123 21.52 -34.87 8.51
CA ASP A 123 20.16 -34.33 8.39
C ASP A 123 19.36 -35.03 7.28
N LEU A 124 19.26 -36.36 7.42
CA LEU A 124 18.57 -37.21 6.44
C LEU A 124 17.13 -36.72 6.21
N ALA A 125 16.84 -36.35 4.98
CA ALA A 125 15.50 -35.96 4.54
C ALA A 125 15.13 -36.65 3.22
N TYR A 126 13.84 -36.80 3.03
CA TYR A 126 13.25 -37.37 1.85
C TYR A 126 12.29 -36.38 1.19
N ILE A 127 12.11 -36.52 -0.11
CA ILE A 127 11.12 -35.75 -0.89
C ILE A 127 10.19 -36.72 -1.62
N PHE A 128 8.90 -36.45 -1.65
CA PHE A 128 7.99 -37.15 -2.55
C PHE A 128 8.40 -36.84 -4.00
N LYS A 129 8.58 -37.88 -4.83
CA LYS A 129 9.03 -37.70 -6.22
C LYS A 129 8.10 -36.77 -6.96
N HIS A 130 6.78 -36.92 -6.80
CA HIS A 130 5.75 -36.05 -7.37
C HIS A 130 4.84 -35.52 -6.26
N ALA A 131 4.41 -34.26 -6.38
CA ALA A 131 3.48 -33.65 -5.42
C ALA A 131 2.15 -34.41 -5.36
N VAL A 132 1.68 -34.91 -6.51
CA VAL A 132 0.45 -35.71 -6.61
C VAL A 132 0.55 -37.01 -5.80
N THR A 133 1.72 -37.64 -5.70
CA THR A 133 1.92 -38.83 -4.88
C THR A 133 1.71 -38.52 -3.39
N GLN A 134 2.21 -37.40 -2.91
CA GLN A 134 1.95 -36.90 -1.56
C GLN A 134 0.45 -36.64 -1.33
N GLU A 135 -0.20 -35.95 -2.25
CA GLU A 135 -1.61 -35.61 -2.16
C GLU A 135 -2.50 -36.86 -2.12
N VAL A 136 -2.24 -37.85 -2.97
CA VAL A 136 -2.96 -39.15 -2.96
C VAL A 136 -2.73 -39.88 -1.64
N ALA A 137 -1.50 -40.03 -1.19
CA ALA A 137 -1.17 -40.67 0.08
C ALA A 137 -1.90 -39.98 1.26
N TYR A 138 -1.92 -38.67 1.28
CA TYR A 138 -2.64 -37.87 2.26
C TYR A 138 -4.17 -38.12 2.18
N ASN A 139 -4.72 -38.12 0.99
CA ASN A 139 -6.17 -38.29 0.78
C ASN A 139 -6.69 -39.70 1.06
N LEU A 140 -5.82 -40.70 1.05
CA LEU A 140 -6.15 -42.08 1.44
C LEU A 140 -6.32 -42.26 2.96
N MET A 141 -6.03 -41.24 3.79
CA MET A 141 -6.25 -41.29 5.23
C MET A 141 -7.65 -40.79 5.61
N LEU A 142 -8.18 -41.33 6.69
CA LEU A 142 -9.38 -40.81 7.35
C LEU A 142 -9.08 -39.42 7.95
N PHE A 143 -10.09 -38.55 7.97
CA PHE A 143 -9.99 -37.23 8.60
C PHE A 143 -9.48 -37.29 10.05
N SER A 144 -9.90 -38.26 10.83
CA SER A 144 -9.44 -38.45 12.19
C SER A 144 -7.94 -38.75 12.29
N GLN A 145 -7.43 -39.56 11.37
CA GLN A 145 -6.00 -39.91 11.30
C GLN A 145 -5.14 -38.70 10.91
N ARG A 146 -5.57 -37.98 9.89
CA ARG A 146 -4.88 -36.76 9.47
C ARG A 146 -4.72 -35.76 10.62
N ARG A 147 -5.80 -35.53 11.37
CA ARG A 147 -5.80 -34.62 12.53
C ARG A 147 -4.84 -35.03 13.62
N GLN A 148 -4.87 -36.31 14.00
CA GLN A 148 -3.96 -36.83 15.01
C GLN A 148 -2.49 -36.67 14.59
N LEU A 149 -2.19 -36.94 13.34
CA LEU A 149 -0.85 -36.77 12.80
C LEU A 149 -0.44 -35.30 12.71
N HIS A 150 -1.31 -34.40 12.25
CA HIS A 150 -1.04 -32.98 12.28
C HIS A 150 -0.79 -32.47 13.71
N GLN A 151 -1.56 -32.89 14.67
CA GLN A 151 -1.33 -32.58 16.09
C GLN A 151 0.03 -33.10 16.56
N ALA A 152 0.38 -34.34 16.24
CA ALA A 152 1.67 -34.92 16.60
C ALA A 152 2.86 -34.16 15.97
N VAL A 153 2.74 -33.76 14.71
CA VAL A 153 3.76 -32.89 14.04
C VAL A 153 3.90 -31.56 14.79
N ALA A 154 2.78 -30.89 15.09
CA ALA A 154 2.80 -29.61 15.78
C ALA A 154 3.42 -29.71 17.19
N GLU A 155 3.05 -30.71 17.96
CA GLU A 155 3.61 -30.97 19.29
C GLU A 155 5.12 -31.29 19.21
N TRP A 156 5.53 -32.07 18.21
CA TRP A 156 6.94 -32.35 17.98
C TRP A 156 7.72 -31.07 17.62
N LEU A 157 7.18 -30.22 16.74
CA LEU A 157 7.80 -28.94 16.36
C LEU A 157 7.95 -28.03 17.59
N GLU A 158 6.92 -27.92 18.43
CA GLU A 158 6.98 -27.16 19.69
C GLU A 158 8.06 -27.67 20.65
N SER A 159 8.15 -29.00 20.81
CA SER A 159 9.08 -29.61 21.76
C SER A 159 10.54 -29.56 21.31
N SER A 160 10.77 -29.78 20.01
CA SER A 160 12.10 -29.91 19.43
C SER A 160 12.77 -28.56 19.09
N ASN A 161 11.98 -27.50 18.91
CA ASN A 161 12.48 -26.18 18.47
C ASN A 161 12.29 -25.08 19.51
N LYS A 162 12.26 -25.38 20.80
CA LYS A 162 12.00 -24.39 21.87
C LYS A 162 12.87 -23.14 21.80
N ASN A 163 14.12 -23.26 21.36
CA ASN A 163 15.07 -22.16 21.29
C ASN A 163 14.97 -21.32 20.00
N ASN A 164 14.24 -21.81 18.99
CA ASN A 164 14.07 -21.13 17.70
C ASN A 164 12.67 -21.39 17.12
N ILE A 165 11.64 -21.31 17.96
CA ILE A 165 10.27 -21.61 17.59
C ILE A 165 9.70 -20.60 16.58
N GLU A 166 10.25 -19.39 16.56
CA GLU A 166 9.80 -18.29 15.68
C GLU A 166 9.86 -18.66 14.21
N SER A 167 10.91 -19.34 13.78
CA SER A 167 11.07 -19.81 12.39
C SER A 167 9.99 -20.82 11.95
N PHE A 168 9.20 -21.35 12.88
CA PHE A 168 8.19 -22.37 12.63
C PHE A 168 6.75 -21.88 12.85
N TYR A 169 6.53 -20.58 13.13
CA TYR A 169 5.18 -20.09 13.42
C TYR A 169 4.17 -20.39 12.31
N SER A 170 4.52 -20.17 11.06
CA SER A 170 3.63 -20.45 9.91
C SER A 170 3.32 -21.96 9.79
N LEU A 171 4.32 -22.80 10.00
CA LEU A 171 4.16 -24.25 9.94
C LEU A 171 3.34 -24.78 11.12
N LEU A 172 3.57 -24.26 12.32
CA LEU A 172 2.78 -24.56 13.50
C LEU A 172 1.33 -24.11 13.34
N ALA A 173 1.10 -22.91 12.80
CA ALA A 173 -0.23 -22.42 12.49
C ALA A 173 -0.97 -23.37 11.54
N TYR A 174 -0.31 -23.82 10.47
CA TYR A 174 -0.85 -24.78 9.52
C TYR A 174 -1.23 -26.11 10.19
N HIS A 175 -0.29 -26.74 10.89
CA HIS A 175 -0.54 -28.05 11.49
C HIS A 175 -1.59 -28.01 12.60
N TRP A 176 -1.61 -26.98 13.45
CA TRP A 176 -2.67 -26.81 14.45
C TRP A 176 -4.03 -26.49 13.82
N ALA A 177 -4.08 -25.73 12.72
CA ALA A 177 -5.33 -25.49 11.99
C ALA A 177 -5.88 -26.78 11.39
N GLN A 178 -5.05 -27.62 10.76
CA GLN A 178 -5.44 -28.92 10.25
C GLN A 178 -5.87 -29.90 11.37
N ALA A 179 -5.20 -29.86 12.52
CA ALA A 179 -5.59 -30.63 13.70
C ALA A 179 -6.93 -30.18 14.30
N ALA A 180 -7.30 -28.90 14.09
CA ALA A 180 -8.54 -28.29 14.57
C ALA A 180 -9.74 -28.52 13.64
N GLU A 181 -9.52 -28.95 12.40
CA GLU A 181 -10.57 -29.09 11.37
C GLU A 181 -11.53 -30.24 11.72
N MET A 182 -12.74 -29.90 12.21
CA MET A 182 -13.76 -30.84 12.68
C MET A 182 -15.19 -30.34 12.43
N PRO A 183 -16.16 -31.27 12.28
CA PRO A 183 -17.57 -30.95 12.47
C PRO A 183 -17.85 -30.35 13.85
N ASP A 184 -18.84 -29.46 13.93
CA ASP A 184 -19.18 -28.68 15.13
C ASP A 184 -19.37 -29.50 16.43
N SER A 185 -19.82 -30.76 16.33
CA SER A 185 -20.14 -31.62 17.44
C SER A 185 -18.94 -32.19 18.22
N LEU A 186 -17.72 -32.10 17.65
CA LEU A 186 -16.51 -32.75 18.23
C LEU A 186 -15.30 -31.76 18.26
N ARG A 187 -15.55 -30.47 18.44
CA ARG A 187 -14.50 -29.44 18.39
C ARG A 187 -13.35 -29.67 19.37
N ASN A 188 -12.15 -29.74 18.86
CA ASN A 188 -10.93 -29.72 19.65
C ASN A 188 -10.56 -28.27 20.02
N HIS A 189 -11.08 -27.77 21.13
CA HIS A 189 -10.83 -26.40 21.58
C HIS A 189 -9.36 -26.09 21.84
N LEU A 190 -8.55 -27.08 22.21
CA LEU A 190 -7.11 -26.89 22.39
C LEU A 190 -6.44 -26.61 21.07
N ALA A 191 -6.71 -27.42 20.04
CA ALA A 191 -6.14 -27.23 18.70
C ALA A 191 -6.58 -25.89 18.11
N ILE A 192 -7.86 -25.47 18.27
CA ILE A 192 -8.35 -24.17 17.84
C ILE A 192 -7.58 -23.02 18.52
N ARG A 193 -7.37 -23.10 19.84
CA ARG A 193 -6.62 -22.08 20.58
C ARG A 193 -5.17 -21.99 20.09
N LYS A 194 -4.52 -23.14 19.91
CA LYS A 194 -3.15 -23.22 19.39
C LYS A 194 -3.03 -22.69 17.95
N ALA A 195 -3.97 -23.09 17.08
CA ALA A 195 -4.03 -22.57 15.71
C ALA A 195 -4.15 -21.04 15.71
N THR A 196 -5.09 -20.50 16.49
CA THR A 196 -5.30 -19.06 16.63
C THR A 196 -4.06 -18.33 17.16
N GLU A 197 -3.39 -18.90 18.18
CA GLU A 197 -2.16 -18.35 18.76
C GLU A 197 -1.02 -18.29 17.73
N TYR A 198 -0.79 -19.37 16.99
CA TYR A 198 0.30 -19.41 16.01
C TYR A 198 -0.02 -18.63 14.74
N LEU A 199 -1.29 -18.52 14.35
CA LEU A 199 -1.71 -17.60 13.27
C LEU A 199 -1.46 -16.14 13.65
N GLU A 200 -1.73 -15.74 14.90
CA GLU A 200 -1.40 -14.40 15.39
C GLU A 200 0.11 -14.15 15.32
N LYS A 201 0.94 -15.08 15.83
CA LYS A 201 2.40 -14.99 15.82
C LYS A 201 2.98 -14.96 14.38
N ALA A 202 2.46 -15.81 13.50
CA ALA A 202 2.85 -15.81 12.09
C ALA A 202 2.48 -14.49 11.40
N GLY A 203 1.29 -13.95 11.71
CA GLY A 203 0.87 -12.64 11.24
C GLY A 203 1.76 -11.50 11.75
N GLU A 204 2.16 -11.53 13.03
CA GLU A 204 3.11 -10.56 13.59
C GLU A 204 4.47 -10.62 12.88
N GLN A 205 4.99 -11.83 12.65
CA GLN A 205 6.24 -12.01 11.92
C GLN A 205 6.15 -11.52 10.47
N ALA A 206 5.04 -11.81 9.80
CA ALA A 206 4.78 -11.31 8.45
C ALA A 206 4.73 -9.77 8.42
N MET A 207 4.12 -9.13 9.42
CA MET A 207 4.12 -7.66 9.54
C MET A 207 5.52 -7.08 9.75
N ILE A 208 6.35 -7.71 10.59
CA ILE A 208 7.75 -7.28 10.81
C ILE A 208 8.56 -7.35 9.52
N ASN A 209 8.29 -8.35 8.68
CA ASN A 209 8.97 -8.56 7.40
C ASN A 209 8.30 -7.83 6.21
N TYR A 210 7.30 -6.99 6.47
CA TYR A 210 6.50 -6.30 5.44
C TYR A 210 5.84 -7.24 4.42
N ALA A 211 5.64 -8.50 4.77
CA ALA A 211 4.91 -9.51 3.99
C ALA A 211 3.39 -9.33 4.17
N ASN A 212 2.88 -8.21 3.63
CA ASN A 212 1.53 -7.74 3.92
C ASN A 212 0.43 -8.72 3.48
N GLN A 213 0.60 -9.41 2.34
CA GLN A 213 -0.39 -10.39 1.84
C GLN A 213 -0.50 -11.57 2.80
N GLU A 214 0.62 -12.11 3.25
CA GLU A 214 0.68 -13.20 4.24
C GLU A 214 0.08 -12.76 5.58
N ALA A 215 0.38 -11.53 6.02
CA ALA A 215 -0.20 -10.98 7.25
C ALA A 215 -1.72 -10.93 7.19
N VAL A 216 -2.31 -10.43 6.08
CA VAL A 216 -3.76 -10.44 5.85
C VAL A 216 -4.31 -11.86 5.95
N GLN A 217 -3.68 -12.84 5.29
CA GLN A 217 -4.13 -14.23 5.31
C GLN A 217 -4.10 -14.82 6.72
N PHE A 218 -3.00 -14.66 7.47
CA PHE A 218 -2.87 -15.20 8.81
C PHE A 218 -3.89 -14.59 9.79
N TYR A 219 -4.05 -13.28 9.82
CA TYR A 219 -5.00 -12.64 10.73
C TYR A 219 -6.47 -12.92 10.34
N THR A 220 -6.78 -13.04 9.05
CA THR A 220 -8.13 -13.42 8.58
C THR A 220 -8.45 -14.84 9.05
N GLN A 221 -7.52 -15.79 8.89
CA GLN A 221 -7.69 -17.15 9.42
C GLN A 221 -7.81 -17.15 10.93
N ALA A 222 -7.02 -16.33 11.66
CA ALA A 222 -7.15 -16.19 13.10
C ALA A 222 -8.55 -15.73 13.54
N LEU A 223 -9.13 -14.75 12.82
CA LEU A 223 -10.51 -14.28 13.05
C LEU A 223 -11.54 -15.38 12.80
N GLU A 224 -11.38 -16.18 11.76
CA GLU A 224 -12.26 -17.31 11.44
C GLU A 224 -12.21 -18.40 12.52
N TRP A 225 -11.01 -18.83 12.91
CA TRP A 225 -10.83 -19.84 13.96
C TRP A 225 -11.34 -19.36 15.31
N ASP A 226 -11.16 -18.08 15.67
CA ASP A 226 -11.66 -17.50 16.92
C ASP A 226 -13.20 -17.54 17.01
N THR A 227 -13.93 -17.54 15.88
CA THR A 227 -15.39 -17.68 15.88
C THR A 227 -15.83 -19.06 16.34
N ARG A 228 -15.00 -20.09 16.16
CA ARG A 228 -15.27 -21.49 16.51
C ARG A 228 -15.00 -21.80 17.99
N LEU A 229 -14.37 -20.87 18.73
CA LEU A 229 -14.16 -21.00 20.17
C LEU A 229 -15.48 -20.79 20.95
N PRO A 230 -15.64 -21.42 22.13
CA PRO A 230 -16.83 -21.24 22.94
C PRO A 230 -17.04 -19.77 23.32
N LYS A 231 -18.31 -19.43 23.60
CA LYS A 231 -18.65 -18.08 24.06
C LYS A 231 -17.94 -17.78 25.37
N PRO A 232 -17.44 -16.55 25.58
CA PRO A 232 -16.78 -16.13 26.80
C PRO A 232 -17.72 -16.31 28.03
N GLU A 233 -17.18 -16.81 29.10
CA GLU A 233 -17.94 -17.14 30.32
C GLU A 233 -18.36 -15.90 31.13
N ASN A 234 -17.63 -14.80 30.99
CA ASN A 234 -17.88 -13.57 31.75
C ASN A 234 -17.56 -12.31 30.91
N LYS A 235 -17.96 -11.14 31.45
CA LYS A 235 -17.77 -9.84 30.77
C LYS A 235 -16.29 -9.51 30.50
N GLN A 236 -15.39 -9.88 31.40
CA GLN A 236 -13.95 -9.62 31.21
C GLN A 236 -13.38 -10.47 30.07
N ALA A 237 -13.69 -11.78 30.03
CA ALA A 237 -13.28 -12.63 28.92
C ALA A 237 -13.87 -12.18 27.57
N LEU A 238 -15.11 -11.67 27.57
CA LEU A 238 -15.70 -11.07 26.39
C LEU A 238 -14.91 -9.82 25.95
N ARG A 239 -14.56 -8.94 26.90
CA ARG A 239 -13.77 -7.74 26.60
C ARG A 239 -12.39 -8.10 26.07
N ASP A 240 -11.69 -9.04 26.70
CA ASP A 240 -10.37 -9.51 26.25
C ASP A 240 -10.44 -10.10 24.82
N LYS A 241 -11.53 -10.84 24.50
CA LYS A 241 -11.79 -11.34 23.15
C LYS A 241 -12.02 -10.22 22.15
N GLN A 242 -12.81 -9.21 22.52
CA GLN A 242 -13.07 -8.04 21.65
C GLN A 242 -11.78 -7.25 21.36
N VAL A 243 -10.96 -7.00 22.39
CA VAL A 243 -9.67 -6.30 22.25
C VAL A 243 -8.71 -7.08 21.33
N ARG A 244 -8.61 -8.41 21.49
CA ARG A 244 -7.79 -9.25 20.62
C ARG A 244 -8.25 -9.20 19.18
N ARG A 245 -9.56 -9.36 18.91
CA ARG A 245 -10.13 -9.25 17.56
C ARG A 245 -9.93 -7.85 16.97
N ALA A 246 -10.08 -6.79 17.77
CA ALA A 246 -9.81 -5.43 17.34
C ALA A 246 -8.35 -5.24 16.92
N ARG A 247 -7.39 -5.84 17.66
CA ARG A 247 -5.97 -5.85 17.29
C ARG A 247 -5.74 -6.53 15.94
N TRP A 248 -6.35 -7.69 15.69
CA TRP A 248 -6.23 -8.37 14.39
C TRP A 248 -6.81 -7.55 13.24
N HIS A 249 -7.99 -6.97 13.42
CA HIS A 249 -8.54 -6.04 12.42
C HIS A 249 -7.63 -4.82 12.19
N SER A 250 -7.03 -4.27 13.22
CA SER A 250 -6.05 -3.19 13.11
C SER A 250 -4.82 -3.62 12.27
N ARG A 251 -4.30 -4.84 12.51
CA ARG A 251 -3.16 -5.38 11.73
C ARG A 251 -3.53 -5.65 10.27
N ILE A 252 -4.72 -6.21 10.01
CA ILE A 252 -5.23 -6.38 8.64
C ILE A 252 -5.35 -5.02 7.95
N GLY A 253 -5.91 -4.01 8.63
CA GLY A 253 -6.01 -2.64 8.10
C GLY A 253 -4.64 -2.05 7.77
N LEU A 254 -3.63 -2.23 8.63
CA LEU A 254 -2.26 -1.80 8.38
C LEU A 254 -1.64 -2.52 7.17
N ALA A 255 -1.85 -3.83 7.06
CA ALA A 255 -1.34 -4.62 5.93
C ALA A 255 -1.99 -4.17 4.61
N HIS A 256 -3.30 -3.92 4.59
CA HIS A 256 -3.99 -3.35 3.42
C HIS A 256 -3.48 -1.94 3.07
N TYR A 257 -3.19 -1.09 4.08
CA TYR A 257 -2.53 0.19 3.84
C TYR A 257 -1.17 0.00 3.15
N GLY A 258 -0.38 -0.97 3.63
CA GLY A 258 0.91 -1.35 3.01
C GLY A 258 0.78 -1.82 1.56
N LEU A 259 -0.31 -2.49 1.21
CA LEU A 259 -0.64 -2.92 -0.15
C LEU A 259 -1.24 -1.81 -1.03
N GLY A 260 -1.51 -0.62 -0.46
CA GLY A 260 -2.15 0.48 -1.18
C GLY A 260 -3.68 0.40 -1.25
N SER A 261 -4.31 -0.60 -0.62
CA SER A 261 -5.78 -0.76 -0.57
C SER A 261 -6.40 0.05 0.56
N LEU A 262 -6.70 1.32 0.30
CA LEU A 262 -7.26 2.25 1.30
C LEU A 262 -8.68 1.87 1.73
N LEU A 263 -9.48 1.30 0.83
CA LEU A 263 -10.85 0.89 1.13
C LEU A 263 -10.89 -0.25 2.14
N ASP A 264 -10.11 -1.30 1.92
CA ASP A 264 -10.03 -2.43 2.84
C ASP A 264 -9.43 -2.00 4.19
N CYS A 265 -8.45 -1.09 4.17
CA CYS A 265 -7.93 -0.46 5.38
C CYS A 265 -9.06 0.20 6.19
N ASP A 266 -9.89 1.06 5.57
CA ASP A 266 -11.01 1.74 6.22
C ASP A 266 -12.01 0.75 6.85
N ILE A 267 -12.40 -0.29 6.11
CA ILE A 267 -13.32 -1.32 6.59
C ILE A 267 -12.81 -1.98 7.87
N HIS A 268 -11.56 -2.44 7.87
CA HIS A 268 -10.99 -3.14 9.01
C HIS A 268 -10.73 -2.23 10.20
N VAL A 269 -10.27 -1.02 9.99
CA VAL A 269 -10.04 -0.05 11.08
C VAL A 269 -11.35 0.37 11.75
N ARG A 270 -12.43 0.60 10.98
CA ARG A 270 -13.78 0.87 11.55
C ARG A 270 -14.30 -0.30 12.36
N GLU A 271 -14.11 -1.52 11.89
CA GLU A 271 -14.53 -2.71 12.63
C GLU A 271 -13.74 -2.87 13.94
N ALA A 272 -12.42 -2.59 13.93
CA ALA A 272 -11.61 -2.56 15.14
C ALA A 272 -12.13 -1.54 16.17
N LEU A 273 -12.41 -0.31 15.73
CA LEU A 273 -12.99 0.74 16.59
C LEU A 273 -14.37 0.37 17.12
N ARG A 274 -15.20 -0.30 16.31
CA ARG A 274 -16.52 -0.80 16.75
C ARG A 274 -16.38 -1.86 17.86
N LEU A 275 -15.42 -2.77 17.71
CA LEU A 275 -15.14 -3.81 18.72
C LEU A 275 -14.64 -3.23 20.05
N LEU A 276 -14.00 -2.06 20.01
CA LEU A 276 -13.54 -1.32 21.19
C LEU A 276 -14.60 -0.38 21.79
N ASP A 277 -15.84 -0.39 21.27
CA ASP A 277 -16.96 0.49 21.65
C ASP A 277 -16.70 2.01 21.46
N ILE A 278 -15.89 2.35 20.47
CA ILE A 278 -15.56 3.74 20.08
C ILE A 278 -15.74 3.98 18.58
N PRO A 279 -16.92 3.71 18.03
CA PRO A 279 -17.16 3.87 16.59
C PRO A 279 -17.01 5.33 16.16
N ILE A 280 -16.53 5.55 14.94
CA ILE A 280 -16.44 6.88 14.35
C ILE A 280 -17.85 7.38 14.04
N PRO A 281 -18.18 8.63 14.38
CA PRO A 281 -19.47 9.23 14.03
C PRO A 281 -19.70 9.22 12.51
N LYS A 282 -20.92 8.87 12.08
CA LYS A 282 -21.24 8.69 10.65
C LYS A 282 -21.58 9.99 9.92
N SER A 283 -21.90 11.08 10.63
CA SER A 283 -22.30 12.35 10.01
C SER A 283 -21.35 13.47 10.38
N ASN A 284 -21.16 14.42 9.46
CA ASN A 284 -20.35 15.62 9.70
C ASN A 284 -20.86 16.44 10.89
N PHE A 285 -22.16 16.45 11.15
CA PHE A 285 -22.74 17.12 12.32
C PHE A 285 -22.27 16.48 13.63
N LEU A 286 -22.32 15.14 13.73
CA LEU A 286 -21.86 14.42 14.92
C LEU A 286 -20.34 14.51 15.09
N LEU A 287 -19.59 14.54 13.99
CA LEU A 287 -18.15 14.79 14.04
C LEU A 287 -17.84 16.19 14.58
N ALA A 288 -18.53 17.21 14.11
CA ALA A 288 -18.36 18.59 14.58
C ALA A 288 -18.65 18.71 16.08
N ILE A 289 -19.74 18.11 16.57
CA ILE A 289 -20.04 18.06 18.01
C ILE A 289 -18.95 17.28 18.75
N GLY A 290 -18.52 16.15 18.21
CA GLY A 290 -17.48 15.30 18.79
C GLY A 290 -16.09 15.96 18.87
N LEU A 291 -15.82 16.97 18.04
CA LEU A 291 -14.57 17.76 18.10
C LEU A 291 -14.46 18.59 19.37
N ILE A 292 -15.56 19.13 19.85
CA ILE A 292 -15.57 20.06 21.03
C ILE A 292 -14.90 19.39 22.25
N PRO A 293 -15.34 18.21 22.71
CA PRO A 293 -14.70 17.57 23.86
C PRO A 293 -13.24 17.18 23.61
N GLN A 294 -12.86 16.86 22.35
CA GLN A 294 -11.48 16.54 22.02
C GLN A 294 -10.58 17.79 22.09
N ALA A 295 -11.04 18.92 21.59
CA ALA A 295 -10.32 20.18 21.68
C ALA A 295 -10.19 20.66 23.15
N ILE A 296 -11.26 20.57 23.94
CA ILE A 296 -11.23 20.89 25.37
C ILE A 296 -10.21 19.99 26.09
N ARG A 297 -10.25 18.68 25.83
CA ARG A 297 -9.27 17.74 26.40
C ARG A 297 -7.83 18.12 26.03
N GLN A 298 -7.58 18.51 24.78
CA GLN A 298 -6.25 18.94 24.34
C GLN A 298 -5.80 20.23 25.06
N ILE A 299 -6.71 21.17 25.32
CA ILE A 299 -6.39 22.36 26.12
C ILE A 299 -5.97 21.96 27.54
N PHE A 300 -6.69 21.03 28.18
CA PHE A 300 -6.33 20.52 29.51
C PHE A 300 -5.01 19.78 29.52
N HIS A 301 -4.73 18.90 28.54
CA HIS A 301 -3.46 18.20 28.41
C HIS A 301 -2.28 19.19 28.27
N ARG A 302 -2.50 20.29 27.57
CA ARG A 302 -1.51 21.32 27.36
C ARG A 302 -1.29 22.22 28.59
N THR A 303 -2.37 22.50 29.31
CA THR A 303 -2.31 23.35 30.51
C THR A 303 -1.72 22.59 31.71
N PHE A 304 -2.00 21.30 31.81
CA PHE A 304 -1.58 20.45 32.94
C PHE A 304 -0.88 19.17 32.44
N PRO A 305 0.25 19.27 31.71
CA PRO A 305 0.87 18.12 31.05
C PRO A 305 1.26 17.01 32.04
N SER A 306 1.77 17.36 33.22
CA SER A 306 2.17 16.40 34.26
C SER A 306 1.03 15.48 34.76
N ARG A 307 -0.23 15.92 34.58
CA ARG A 307 -1.40 15.17 35.01
C ARG A 307 -1.94 14.20 33.93
N TYR A 308 -1.73 14.54 32.66
CA TYR A 308 -2.32 13.83 31.52
C TYR A 308 -1.31 13.04 30.70
N MET A 309 -0.05 13.47 30.67
CA MET A 309 1.02 12.77 29.97
C MET A 309 1.42 11.50 30.74
N GLY A 310 1.32 10.33 30.10
CA GLY A 310 1.64 9.07 30.72
C GLY A 310 0.76 8.72 31.93
N SER A 311 -0.51 9.16 31.91
CA SER A 311 -1.43 9.01 33.05
C SER A 311 -1.92 7.58 33.27
N LEU A 312 -1.71 6.67 32.31
CA LEU A 312 -2.12 5.27 32.40
C LEU A 312 -1.04 4.43 33.08
N SER A 313 -1.29 4.01 34.32
CA SER A 313 -0.42 3.11 35.08
C SER A 313 -0.73 1.61 34.83
N ASN A 314 -1.97 1.29 34.43
CA ASN A 314 -2.38 -0.06 34.13
C ASN A 314 -1.90 -0.47 32.73
N LEU A 315 -1.07 -1.54 32.65
CA LEU A 315 -0.50 -2.02 31.39
C LEU A 315 -1.56 -2.39 30.36
N LYS A 316 -2.65 -3.07 30.75
CA LYS A 316 -3.74 -3.44 29.83
C LYS A 316 -4.47 -2.22 29.27
N GLU A 317 -4.76 -1.23 30.10
CA GLU A 317 -5.39 0.01 29.66
C GLU A 317 -4.46 0.82 28.71
N ARG A 318 -3.15 0.80 29.01
CA ARG A 318 -2.14 1.43 28.15
C ARG A 318 -2.04 0.75 26.79
N GLU A 319 -2.04 -0.58 26.73
CA GLU A 319 -2.06 -1.33 25.46
C GLU A 319 -3.30 -1.02 24.62
N VAL A 320 -4.48 -0.97 25.25
CA VAL A 320 -5.72 -0.59 24.55
C VAL A 320 -5.63 0.85 24.04
N ALA A 321 -5.11 1.79 24.82
CA ALA A 321 -4.97 3.18 24.41
C ALA A 321 -3.97 3.35 23.24
N ILE A 322 -2.88 2.58 23.23
CA ILE A 322 -1.94 2.52 22.10
C ILE A 322 -2.66 2.02 20.84
N GLU A 323 -3.43 0.94 20.97
CA GLU A 323 -4.15 0.39 19.83
C GLU A 323 -5.21 1.37 19.28
N VAL A 324 -5.94 2.05 20.17
CA VAL A 324 -6.87 3.13 19.79
C VAL A 324 -6.15 4.28 19.09
N ALA A 325 -4.99 4.67 19.60
CA ALA A 325 -4.16 5.71 18.97
C ALA A 325 -3.77 5.32 17.55
N ARG A 326 -3.28 4.09 17.33
CA ARG A 326 -2.95 3.56 15.99
C ARG A 326 -4.15 3.55 15.04
N LEU A 327 -5.31 3.12 15.51
CA LEU A 327 -6.53 3.10 14.71
C LEU A 327 -6.90 4.50 14.22
N TYR A 328 -6.82 5.52 15.08
CA TYR A 328 -7.07 6.92 14.68
C TYR A 328 -5.96 7.50 13.80
N GLU A 329 -4.72 7.04 13.95
CA GLU A 329 -3.63 7.36 13.01
C GLU A 329 -4.00 6.89 11.60
N PHE A 330 -4.37 5.60 11.42
CA PHE A 330 -4.73 5.06 10.10
C PHE A 330 -5.96 5.75 9.52
N MET A 331 -6.98 6.01 10.34
CA MET A 331 -8.15 6.78 9.88
C MET A 331 -7.77 8.17 9.40
N SER A 332 -6.85 8.85 10.08
CA SER A 332 -6.38 10.16 9.64
C SER A 332 -5.70 10.12 8.27
N ARG A 333 -4.95 9.05 7.99
CA ARG A 333 -4.30 8.84 6.68
C ARG A 333 -5.33 8.51 5.59
N VAL A 334 -6.27 7.62 5.85
CA VAL A 334 -7.36 7.28 4.91
C VAL A 334 -8.14 8.56 4.54
N TYR A 335 -8.57 9.32 5.53
CA TYR A 335 -9.31 10.57 5.29
C TYR A 335 -8.46 11.65 4.60
N PHE A 336 -7.15 11.66 4.80
CA PHE A 336 -6.25 12.55 4.07
C PHE A 336 -6.30 12.26 2.56
N TYR A 337 -6.21 11.00 2.15
CA TYR A 337 -6.30 10.62 0.75
C TYR A 337 -7.71 10.80 0.16
N SER A 338 -8.75 10.57 0.97
CA SER A 338 -10.15 10.83 0.58
C SER A 338 -10.52 12.31 0.62
N ASN A 339 -9.61 13.18 1.09
CA ASN A 339 -9.79 14.63 1.20
C ASN A 339 -10.97 15.06 2.11
N GLU A 340 -11.20 14.29 3.18
CA GLU A 340 -12.28 14.51 4.15
C GLU A 340 -11.80 15.30 5.37
N THR A 341 -11.80 16.64 5.30
CA THR A 341 -11.16 17.54 6.28
C THR A 341 -11.68 17.36 7.71
N LEU A 342 -12.99 17.32 7.92
CA LEU A 342 -13.57 17.23 9.27
C LEU A 342 -13.24 15.88 9.95
N PRO A 343 -13.35 14.73 9.25
CA PRO A 343 -12.86 13.45 9.74
C PRO A 343 -11.36 13.43 10.05
N ILE A 344 -10.51 14.10 9.23
CA ILE A 344 -9.06 14.21 9.53
C ILE A 344 -8.85 14.88 10.87
N ILE A 345 -9.44 16.08 11.09
CA ILE A 345 -9.25 16.85 12.31
C ILE A 345 -9.72 16.06 13.53
N TYR A 346 -10.88 15.40 13.43
CA TYR A 346 -11.42 14.56 14.50
C TYR A 346 -10.48 13.40 14.83
N SER A 347 -10.01 12.68 13.81
CA SER A 347 -9.12 11.52 13.98
C SER A 347 -7.78 11.94 14.59
N VAL A 348 -7.17 13.03 14.11
CA VAL A 348 -5.89 13.52 14.63
C VAL A 348 -6.02 13.98 16.08
N LEU A 349 -7.10 14.69 16.46
CA LEU A 349 -7.33 15.09 17.86
C LEU A 349 -7.56 13.88 18.77
N ARG A 350 -8.30 12.87 18.31
CA ARG A 350 -8.45 11.60 19.03
C ARG A 350 -7.11 10.89 19.18
N PHE A 351 -6.33 10.81 18.11
CA PHE A 351 -5.00 10.23 18.09
C PHE A 351 -4.09 10.87 19.14
N VAL A 352 -3.94 12.18 19.10
CA VAL A 352 -3.08 12.91 20.05
C VAL A 352 -3.55 12.72 21.49
N ASN A 353 -4.86 12.86 21.75
CA ASN A 353 -5.42 12.72 23.09
C ASN A 353 -5.19 11.33 23.71
N GLU A 354 -5.26 10.26 22.90
CA GLU A 354 -4.99 8.90 23.39
C GLU A 354 -3.48 8.63 23.50
N ALA A 355 -2.66 9.09 22.53
CA ALA A 355 -1.22 8.93 22.55
C ALA A 355 -0.56 9.65 23.74
N GLU A 356 -1.00 10.86 24.13
CA GLU A 356 -0.49 11.58 25.29
C GLU A 356 -0.71 10.82 26.60
N ARG A 357 -1.82 10.10 26.74
CA ARG A 357 -2.13 9.29 27.93
C ARG A 357 -1.16 8.11 28.09
N THR A 358 -0.60 7.60 27.01
CA THR A 358 0.35 6.47 27.03
C THR A 358 1.78 6.89 27.40
N GLY A 359 2.09 8.19 27.32
CA GLY A 359 3.44 8.73 27.56
C GLY A 359 4.35 8.61 26.33
N THR A 360 5.67 8.62 26.57
CA THR A 360 6.65 8.54 25.47
C THR A 360 6.48 7.25 24.69
N SER A 361 6.10 7.35 23.42
CA SER A 361 5.86 6.22 22.51
C SER A 361 6.02 6.67 21.07
N ALA A 362 6.10 5.69 20.14
CA ALA A 362 6.12 5.92 18.71
C ALA A 362 4.84 6.63 18.24
N GLU A 363 3.70 6.22 18.79
CA GLU A 363 2.40 6.81 18.50
C GLU A 363 2.35 8.30 18.90
N LEU A 364 2.95 8.67 20.03
CA LEU A 364 2.99 10.07 20.46
C LEU A 364 3.82 10.94 19.50
N ALA A 365 4.95 10.43 19.02
CA ALA A 365 5.79 11.15 18.06
C ALA A 365 5.02 11.42 16.76
N THR A 366 4.39 10.40 16.20
CA THR A 366 3.56 10.50 14.98
C THR A 366 2.34 11.40 15.20
N ALA A 367 1.71 11.31 16.38
CA ALA A 367 0.54 12.13 16.71
C ALA A 367 0.87 13.62 16.71
N TYR A 368 2.02 14.01 17.27
CA TYR A 368 2.46 15.42 17.25
C TYR A 368 2.75 15.90 15.82
N SER A 369 3.41 15.09 14.99
CA SER A 369 3.64 15.44 13.58
C SER A 369 2.33 15.58 12.81
N SER A 370 1.36 14.69 13.05
CA SER A 370 0.03 14.78 12.44
C SER A 370 -0.74 16.04 12.90
N LEU A 371 -0.62 16.40 14.18
CA LEU A 371 -1.24 17.63 14.69
C LEU A 371 -0.57 18.88 14.11
N ALA A 372 0.73 18.84 13.82
CA ALA A 372 1.42 19.94 13.13
C ALA A 372 0.81 20.21 11.74
N VAL A 373 0.47 19.17 10.98
CA VAL A 373 -0.23 19.30 9.69
C VAL A 373 -1.61 19.96 9.87
N VAL A 374 -2.39 19.52 10.86
CA VAL A 374 -3.71 20.13 11.16
C VAL A 374 -3.58 21.59 11.59
N MET A 375 -2.58 21.93 12.41
CA MET A 375 -2.30 23.31 12.78
C MET A 375 -1.87 24.16 11.57
N GLY A 376 -1.13 23.56 10.64
CA GLY A 376 -0.79 24.18 9.35
C GLY A 376 -2.03 24.56 8.55
N TYR A 377 -3.01 23.67 8.41
CA TYR A 377 -4.31 23.96 7.75
C TYR A 377 -5.08 25.10 8.45
N ALA A 378 -5.00 25.17 9.76
CA ALA A 378 -5.59 26.25 10.53
C ALA A 378 -4.78 27.57 10.47
N GLN A 379 -3.71 27.64 9.68
CA GLN A 379 -2.76 28.76 9.57
C GLN A 379 -2.09 29.13 10.91
N LEU A 380 -2.02 28.20 11.84
CA LEU A 380 -1.38 28.36 13.15
C LEU A 380 0.09 27.87 13.09
N HIS A 381 0.90 28.45 12.19
CA HIS A 381 2.23 27.97 11.86
C HIS A 381 3.20 27.93 13.06
N GLY A 382 3.12 28.88 13.99
CA GLY A 382 3.96 28.84 15.22
C GLY A 382 3.63 27.64 16.11
N TRP A 383 2.37 27.20 16.14
CA TRP A 383 1.97 25.99 16.86
C TRP A 383 2.40 24.74 16.09
N ALA A 384 2.25 24.77 14.76
CA ALA A 384 2.68 23.67 13.90
C ALA A 384 4.18 23.37 14.09
N GLU A 385 5.05 24.38 14.02
CA GLU A 385 6.50 24.22 14.26
C GLU A 385 6.79 23.66 15.65
N ALA A 386 6.13 24.16 16.70
CA ALA A 386 6.29 23.65 18.06
C ALA A 386 5.89 22.17 18.20
N TYR A 387 4.89 21.71 17.43
CA TYR A 387 4.51 20.28 17.40
C TYR A 387 5.47 19.46 16.54
N VAL A 388 6.01 19.98 15.45
CA VAL A 388 7.11 19.35 14.70
C VAL A 388 8.30 19.07 15.62
N GLU A 389 8.78 20.09 16.34
CA GLU A 389 9.90 19.94 17.26
C GLU A 389 9.63 18.87 18.33
N ARG A 390 8.43 18.85 18.91
CA ARG A 390 8.03 17.84 19.90
C ARG A 390 7.97 16.44 19.31
N GLY A 391 7.37 16.28 18.13
CA GLY A 391 7.29 15.01 17.43
C GLY A 391 8.66 14.43 17.15
N MET A 392 9.57 15.24 16.59
CA MET A 392 10.94 14.85 16.33
C MET A 392 11.72 14.53 17.60
N ALA A 393 11.54 15.30 18.68
CA ALA A 393 12.19 15.04 19.96
C ALA A 393 11.75 13.70 20.58
N VAL A 394 10.44 13.38 20.50
CA VAL A 394 9.90 12.10 20.97
C VAL A 394 10.41 10.97 20.09
N ALA A 395 10.41 11.11 18.76
CA ALA A 395 10.90 10.09 17.83
C ALA A 395 12.37 9.74 18.07
N ARG A 396 13.23 10.76 18.27
CA ARG A 396 14.64 10.55 18.63
C ARG A 396 14.80 9.84 19.98
N LYS A 397 13.91 10.12 20.96
CA LYS A 397 13.95 9.46 22.27
C LYS A 397 13.49 8.01 22.18
N VAL A 398 12.49 7.70 21.37
CA VAL A 398 12.01 6.34 21.09
C VAL A 398 13.07 5.56 20.31
N ASN A 399 13.73 6.22 19.35
CA ASN A 399 14.82 5.70 18.52
C ASN A 399 14.45 4.41 17.75
N GLU A 400 13.20 4.35 17.28
CA GLU A 400 12.74 3.28 16.40
C GLU A 400 12.77 3.76 14.94
N PRO A 401 13.53 3.12 14.03
CA PRO A 401 13.64 3.57 12.65
C PRO A 401 12.31 3.68 11.92
N SER A 402 11.39 2.72 12.10
CA SER A 402 10.05 2.76 11.52
C SER A 402 9.23 3.97 11.96
N ASN A 403 9.40 4.41 13.21
CA ASN A 403 8.76 5.62 13.71
C ASN A 403 9.40 6.90 13.15
N ILE A 404 10.74 6.93 13.05
CA ILE A 404 11.46 8.07 12.45
C ILE A 404 11.01 8.29 11.01
N ILE A 405 10.89 7.22 10.22
CA ILE A 405 10.35 7.27 8.86
C ILE A 405 8.98 7.97 8.85
N THR A 406 8.06 7.48 9.66
CA THR A 406 6.69 8.01 9.70
C THR A 406 6.66 9.49 10.11
N VAL A 407 7.41 9.86 11.14
CA VAL A 407 7.51 11.25 11.63
C VAL A 407 8.09 12.17 10.55
N ASN A 408 9.13 11.72 9.84
CA ASN A 408 9.76 12.48 8.76
C ASN A 408 8.83 12.69 7.59
N VAL A 409 8.11 11.64 7.14
CA VAL A 409 7.14 11.74 6.03
C VAL A 409 6.01 12.70 6.39
N VAL A 410 5.37 12.54 7.56
CA VAL A 410 4.27 13.39 7.99
C VAL A 410 4.73 14.85 8.21
N THR A 411 5.91 15.06 8.80
CA THR A 411 6.50 16.39 8.94
C THR A 411 6.81 17.00 7.57
N GLY A 412 7.30 16.19 6.62
CA GLY A 412 7.56 16.59 5.25
C GLY A 412 6.32 17.18 4.57
N VAL A 413 5.14 16.57 4.76
CA VAL A 413 3.86 17.11 4.25
C VAL A 413 3.61 18.54 4.75
N TYR A 414 3.78 18.80 6.05
CA TYR A 414 3.65 20.17 6.58
C TYR A 414 4.69 21.14 6.00
N LYS A 415 5.95 20.69 5.88
CA LYS A 415 7.03 21.53 5.33
C LYS A 415 6.83 21.87 3.87
N VAL A 416 6.22 20.97 3.06
CA VAL A 416 5.77 21.28 1.69
C VAL A 416 4.75 22.43 1.69
N MET A 417 3.75 22.38 2.57
CA MET A 417 2.70 23.40 2.64
C MET A 417 3.23 24.82 2.86
N VAL A 418 4.39 24.95 3.53
CA VAL A 418 5.04 26.22 3.85
C VAL A 418 6.28 26.53 3.02
N GLY A 419 6.58 25.70 2.01
CA GLY A 419 7.68 25.94 1.05
C GLY A 419 9.08 25.77 1.60
N LYS A 420 9.27 24.85 2.54
CA LYS A 420 10.57 24.54 3.18
C LYS A 420 11.29 23.39 2.48
N TRP A 421 11.62 23.56 1.20
CA TRP A 421 12.04 22.50 0.28
C TRP A 421 13.29 21.73 0.73
N GLU A 422 14.31 22.41 1.27
CA GLU A 422 15.53 21.77 1.76
C GLU A 422 15.23 20.87 2.97
N GLU A 423 14.36 21.33 3.89
CA GLU A 423 13.95 20.54 5.04
C GLU A 423 13.14 19.30 4.58
N VAL A 424 12.26 19.46 3.58
CA VAL A 424 11.52 18.32 3.00
C VAL A 424 12.46 17.28 2.42
N ARG A 425 13.43 17.71 1.60
CA ARG A 425 14.40 16.80 0.98
C ARG A 425 15.24 16.06 2.01
N ALA A 426 15.70 16.76 3.06
CA ALA A 426 16.50 16.14 4.14
C ALA A 426 15.70 15.09 4.89
N LEU A 427 14.45 15.41 5.29
CA LEU A 427 13.56 14.48 5.99
C LEU A 427 13.19 13.25 5.12
N ALA A 428 12.89 13.50 3.84
CA ALA A 428 12.53 12.45 2.91
C ALA A 428 13.71 11.52 2.57
N LEU A 429 14.93 12.07 2.48
CA LEU A 429 16.13 11.28 2.24
C LEU A 429 16.44 10.38 3.43
N GLU A 430 16.44 10.91 4.65
CA GLU A 430 16.64 10.12 5.88
C GLU A 430 15.59 9.01 6.00
N ALA A 431 14.32 9.34 5.75
CA ALA A 431 13.24 8.34 5.75
C ALA A 431 13.46 7.24 4.71
N LYS A 432 13.83 7.63 3.48
CA LYS A 432 14.10 6.68 2.38
C LYS A 432 15.23 5.71 2.71
N GLU A 433 16.33 6.20 3.30
CA GLU A 433 17.46 5.37 3.71
C GLU A 433 17.06 4.33 4.78
N PHE A 434 16.28 4.71 5.77
CA PHE A 434 15.73 3.76 6.75
C PHE A 434 14.75 2.77 6.12
N CYS A 435 13.92 3.21 5.18
CA CYS A 435 13.01 2.32 4.45
C CYS A 435 13.75 1.23 3.68
N GLU A 436 14.88 1.56 3.04
CA GLU A 436 15.74 0.60 2.33
C GLU A 436 16.33 -0.46 3.28
N GLN A 437 16.71 -0.06 4.49
CA GLN A 437 17.24 -0.97 5.50
C GLN A 437 16.16 -1.90 6.07
N LEU A 438 14.93 -1.42 6.23
CA LEU A 438 13.84 -2.17 6.83
C LEU A 438 13.00 -2.97 5.82
N GLY A 439 13.08 -2.64 4.52
CA GLY A 439 12.20 -3.18 3.49
C GLY A 439 10.79 -2.58 3.50
N ASP A 440 10.59 -1.39 4.10
CA ASP A 440 9.30 -0.66 4.07
C ASP A 440 9.13 0.09 2.75
N TYR A 441 8.75 -0.65 1.72
CA TYR A 441 8.62 -0.09 0.37
C TYR A 441 7.43 0.84 0.21
N ARG A 442 6.43 0.74 1.06
CA ARG A 442 5.31 1.69 1.05
C ARG A 442 5.78 3.09 1.42
N GLN A 443 6.44 3.25 2.56
CA GLN A 443 6.94 4.54 3.00
C GLN A 443 8.18 5.00 2.21
N TRP A 444 8.92 4.06 1.62
CA TRP A 444 9.96 4.38 0.66
C TRP A 444 9.39 5.14 -0.55
N GLY A 445 8.26 4.67 -1.10
CA GLY A 445 7.58 5.36 -2.19
C GLY A 445 7.04 6.72 -1.79
N ASP A 446 6.42 6.85 -0.61
CA ASP A 446 5.93 8.13 -0.10
C ASP A 446 7.08 9.13 0.11
N SER A 447 8.24 8.68 0.61
CA SER A 447 9.46 9.50 0.77
C SER A 447 10.02 9.94 -0.59
N THR A 448 10.06 9.01 -1.54
CA THR A 448 10.53 9.27 -2.92
C THR A 448 9.63 10.30 -3.62
N LEU A 449 8.32 10.20 -3.44
CA LEU A 449 7.34 11.16 -3.96
C LEU A 449 7.56 12.56 -3.35
N LEU A 450 7.76 12.68 -2.04
CA LEU A 450 8.06 13.96 -1.39
C LEU A 450 9.34 14.63 -1.96
N MET A 451 10.37 13.83 -2.25
CA MET A 451 11.58 14.32 -2.93
C MET A 451 11.26 14.85 -4.32
N ALA A 452 10.51 14.08 -5.11
CA ALA A 452 10.15 14.44 -6.48
C ALA A 452 9.26 15.69 -6.54
N GLU A 453 8.19 15.75 -5.75
CA GLU A 453 7.26 16.87 -5.72
C GLU A 453 7.90 18.16 -5.20
N SER A 454 8.72 18.06 -4.14
CA SER A 454 9.45 19.24 -3.62
C SER A 454 10.38 19.84 -4.69
N ALA A 455 11.01 18.98 -5.48
CA ALA A 455 11.86 19.38 -6.59
C ALA A 455 11.07 20.00 -7.75
N PHE A 456 9.92 19.41 -8.08
CA PHE A 456 9.02 19.93 -9.13
C PHE A 456 8.57 21.36 -8.84
N VAL A 457 8.09 21.61 -7.60
CA VAL A 457 7.59 22.92 -7.19
C VAL A 457 8.72 23.94 -7.02
N SER A 458 9.88 23.54 -6.51
CA SER A 458 11.04 24.43 -6.38
C SER A 458 11.79 24.67 -7.69
N GLY A 459 11.46 23.95 -8.78
CA GLY A 459 12.00 24.17 -10.12
C GLY A 459 13.16 23.25 -10.52
N ASP A 460 13.58 22.31 -9.67
CA ASP A 460 14.61 21.33 -9.99
C ASP A 460 14.01 20.13 -10.76
N ILE A 461 13.71 20.38 -12.03
CA ILE A 461 12.94 19.46 -12.89
C ILE A 461 13.70 18.16 -13.18
N GLU A 462 15.03 18.19 -13.30
CA GLU A 462 15.83 16.99 -13.55
C GLU A 462 15.83 16.05 -12.33
N TYR A 463 15.98 16.63 -11.14
CA TYR A 463 15.91 15.87 -9.90
C TYR A 463 14.51 15.28 -9.71
N SER A 464 13.45 16.04 -9.95
CA SER A 464 12.07 15.55 -9.90
C SER A 464 11.86 14.37 -10.86
N LEU A 465 12.22 14.52 -12.14
CA LEU A 465 12.06 13.48 -13.16
C LEU A 465 12.81 12.19 -12.80
N LYS A 466 14.01 12.33 -12.23
CA LYS A 466 14.78 11.17 -11.76
C LYS A 466 14.00 10.34 -10.75
N PHE A 467 13.45 10.98 -9.72
CA PHE A 467 12.76 10.28 -8.63
C PHE A 467 11.37 9.78 -9.04
N GLU A 468 10.66 10.51 -9.90
CA GLU A 468 9.39 10.03 -10.49
C GLU A 468 9.59 8.74 -11.31
N LYS A 469 10.65 8.66 -12.11
CA LYS A 469 10.97 7.45 -12.87
C LYS A 469 11.35 6.28 -11.97
N ILE A 470 12.13 6.53 -10.93
CA ILE A 470 12.50 5.50 -9.94
C ILE A 470 11.24 4.97 -9.24
N LEU A 471 10.33 5.86 -8.85
CA LEU A 471 9.06 5.50 -8.22
C LEU A 471 8.18 4.68 -9.17
N LEU A 472 8.08 5.09 -10.45
CA LEU A 472 7.29 4.40 -11.46
C LEU A 472 7.77 2.96 -11.68
N GLU A 473 9.08 2.78 -11.81
CA GLU A 473 9.69 1.45 -12.00
C GLU A 473 9.46 0.55 -10.78
N ASP A 474 9.66 1.06 -9.57
CA ASP A 474 9.47 0.28 -8.34
C ASP A 474 7.99 -0.06 -8.09
N ALA A 475 7.09 0.90 -8.25
CA ALA A 475 5.65 0.71 -8.10
C ALA A 475 5.11 -0.35 -9.08
N GLY A 476 5.59 -0.34 -10.34
CA GLY A 476 5.23 -1.35 -11.33
C GLY A 476 5.71 -2.75 -10.92
N ARG A 477 6.96 -2.90 -10.48
CA ARG A 477 7.50 -4.18 -10.01
C ARG A 477 6.77 -4.74 -8.80
N ARG A 478 6.25 -3.88 -7.92
CA ARG A 478 5.56 -4.26 -6.68
C ARG A 478 4.05 -4.32 -6.80
N HIS A 479 3.50 -4.01 -7.96
CA HIS A 479 2.06 -3.94 -8.19
C HIS A 479 1.36 -3.01 -7.18
N ASN A 480 1.94 -1.82 -6.93
CA ASN A 480 1.32 -0.79 -6.10
C ASN A 480 0.63 0.25 -7.00
N PRO A 481 -0.69 0.13 -7.23
CA PRO A 481 -1.41 0.96 -8.18
C PRO A 481 -1.42 2.44 -7.79
N LEU A 482 -1.50 2.74 -6.48
CA LEU A 482 -1.55 4.11 -6.00
C LEU A 482 -0.25 4.87 -6.32
N GLN A 483 0.90 4.28 -6.03
CA GLN A 483 2.20 4.88 -6.31
C GLN A 483 2.52 4.90 -7.81
N GLN A 484 2.06 3.90 -8.56
CA GLN A 484 2.18 3.89 -10.02
C GLN A 484 1.41 5.05 -10.66
N GLY A 485 0.15 5.26 -10.26
CA GLY A 485 -0.66 6.38 -10.73
C GLY A 485 -0.04 7.74 -10.41
N TRP A 486 0.52 7.91 -9.20
CA TRP A 486 1.21 9.15 -8.83
C TRP A 486 2.46 9.41 -9.66
N ALA A 487 3.29 8.40 -9.86
CA ALA A 487 4.52 8.55 -10.64
C ALA A 487 4.23 8.81 -12.13
N LEU A 488 3.22 8.15 -12.72
CA LEU A 488 2.75 8.45 -14.08
C LEU A 488 2.32 9.92 -14.21
N PHE A 489 1.53 10.40 -13.24
CA PHE A 489 1.11 11.78 -13.16
C PHE A 489 2.30 12.76 -13.06
N GLY A 490 3.29 12.45 -12.21
CA GLY A 490 4.49 13.28 -12.02
C GLY A 490 5.33 13.39 -13.30
N VAL A 491 5.64 12.26 -13.94
CA VAL A 491 6.38 12.23 -15.23
C VAL A 491 5.62 12.99 -16.33
N ALA A 492 4.29 12.80 -16.38
CA ALA A 492 3.45 13.47 -17.37
C ALA A 492 3.40 14.99 -17.13
N SER A 493 3.28 15.44 -15.88
CA SER A 493 3.28 16.88 -15.53
C SER A 493 4.59 17.56 -15.92
N ILE A 494 5.72 16.88 -15.70
CA ILE A 494 7.03 17.35 -16.17
C ILE A 494 7.08 17.41 -17.71
N SER A 495 6.52 16.41 -18.38
CA SER A 495 6.46 16.35 -19.84
C SER A 495 5.66 17.52 -20.44
N ILE A 496 4.51 17.85 -19.83
CA ILE A 496 3.69 19.02 -20.22
C ILE A 496 4.48 20.33 -20.03
N ARG A 497 5.19 20.47 -18.90
CA ARG A 497 6.02 21.65 -18.65
C ARG A 497 7.13 21.83 -19.70
N ARG A 498 7.61 20.71 -20.27
CA ARG A 498 8.61 20.68 -21.35
C ARG A 498 8.02 20.73 -22.77
N GLY A 499 6.73 20.99 -22.92
CA GLY A 499 6.05 21.06 -24.23
C GLY A 499 5.93 19.70 -24.92
N LYS A 500 5.85 18.60 -24.18
CA LYS A 500 5.73 17.22 -24.69
C LYS A 500 4.35 16.64 -24.38
N GLU A 501 3.29 17.38 -24.67
CA GLU A 501 1.91 17.05 -24.33
C GLU A 501 1.46 15.71 -24.96
N ALA A 502 1.89 15.42 -26.19
CA ALA A 502 1.56 14.19 -26.89
C ALA A 502 2.10 12.93 -26.16
N ILE A 503 3.21 13.06 -25.43
CA ILE A 503 3.77 11.97 -24.60
C ILE A 503 3.03 11.90 -23.25
N ALA A 504 2.61 13.03 -22.71
CA ALA A 504 1.97 13.12 -21.42
C ALA A 504 0.55 12.54 -21.39
N ILE A 505 -0.23 12.74 -22.46
CA ILE A 505 -1.65 12.33 -22.53
C ILE A 505 -1.84 10.83 -22.23
N PRO A 506 -1.19 9.87 -22.93
CA PRO A 506 -1.39 8.47 -22.65
C PRO A 506 -0.98 8.07 -21.23
N MET A 507 0.04 8.71 -20.65
CA MET A 507 0.45 8.48 -19.27
C MET A 507 -0.59 8.99 -18.27
N LEU A 508 -1.23 10.12 -18.55
CA LEU A 508 -2.29 10.66 -17.71
C LEU A 508 -3.58 9.85 -17.82
N GLU A 509 -3.91 9.33 -19.01
CA GLU A 509 -5.06 8.45 -19.22
C GLU A 509 -4.87 7.13 -18.44
N GLU A 510 -3.68 6.54 -18.50
CA GLU A 510 -3.32 5.36 -17.69
C GLU A 510 -3.39 5.67 -16.18
N ALA A 511 -2.81 6.80 -15.75
CA ALA A 511 -2.88 7.23 -14.35
C ALA A 511 -4.33 7.43 -13.89
N LEU A 512 -5.18 8.03 -14.71
CA LEU A 512 -6.59 8.25 -14.40
C LEU A 512 -7.33 6.93 -14.22
N GLN A 513 -7.15 5.97 -15.13
CA GLN A 513 -7.75 4.65 -15.06
C GLN A 513 -7.36 3.93 -13.75
N ILE A 514 -6.09 3.97 -13.36
CA ILE A 514 -5.59 3.36 -12.12
C ILE A 514 -6.19 4.07 -10.89
N LEU A 515 -6.25 5.39 -10.90
CA LEU A 515 -6.61 6.20 -9.72
C LEU A 515 -8.13 6.35 -9.52
N GLU A 516 -8.95 6.15 -10.57
CA GLU A 516 -10.42 6.16 -10.46
C GLU A 516 -10.96 4.98 -9.65
N GLU A 517 -10.25 3.85 -9.64
CA GLU A 517 -10.59 2.68 -8.83
C GLU A 517 -10.26 2.87 -7.33
N LEU A 518 -9.56 3.97 -6.98
CA LEU A 518 -9.08 4.25 -5.63
C LEU A 518 -9.79 5.48 -5.06
N PRO A 519 -10.04 5.53 -3.74
CA PRO A 519 -10.65 6.70 -3.09
C PRO A 519 -9.64 7.85 -2.96
N ASN A 520 -9.20 8.40 -4.09
CA ASN A 520 -8.20 9.47 -4.17
C ASN A 520 -8.66 10.63 -5.07
N LEU A 521 -9.60 11.41 -4.56
CA LEU A 521 -10.22 12.52 -5.27
C LEU A 521 -9.20 13.59 -5.72
N ALA A 522 -8.18 13.85 -4.90
CA ALA A 522 -7.16 14.84 -5.23
C ALA A 522 -6.35 14.45 -6.48
N SER A 523 -6.00 13.16 -6.61
CA SER A 523 -5.29 12.66 -7.79
C SER A 523 -6.16 12.73 -9.04
N SER A 524 -7.46 12.41 -8.94
CA SER A 524 -8.40 12.54 -10.06
C SER A 524 -8.52 13.99 -10.52
N ILE A 525 -8.64 14.96 -9.59
CA ILE A 525 -8.65 16.39 -9.91
C ILE A 525 -7.36 16.82 -10.64
N ASN A 526 -6.21 16.40 -10.12
CA ASN A 526 -4.92 16.76 -10.69
C ASN A 526 -4.74 16.17 -12.09
N THR A 527 -5.07 14.90 -12.28
CA THR A 527 -4.90 14.21 -13.56
C THR A 527 -5.84 14.77 -14.64
N ASN A 528 -7.14 14.98 -14.32
CA ASN A 528 -8.08 15.62 -15.24
C ASN A 528 -7.66 17.06 -15.57
N GLY A 529 -7.13 17.82 -14.60
CA GLY A 529 -6.62 19.17 -14.85
C GLY A 529 -5.45 19.20 -15.82
N GLN A 530 -4.49 18.29 -15.68
CA GLN A 530 -3.36 18.17 -16.59
C GLN A 530 -3.79 17.65 -17.97
N LEU A 531 -4.77 16.74 -18.06
CA LEU A 531 -5.38 16.34 -19.34
C LEU A 531 -6.05 17.51 -20.05
N ALA A 532 -6.82 18.33 -19.32
CA ALA A 532 -7.42 19.54 -19.86
C ALA A 532 -6.37 20.47 -20.48
N LEU A 533 -5.28 20.72 -19.75
CA LEU A 533 -4.19 21.59 -20.23
C LEU A 533 -3.46 20.98 -21.44
N ALA A 534 -3.16 19.68 -21.41
CA ALA A 534 -2.46 19.00 -22.49
C ALA A 534 -3.28 18.99 -23.79
N HIS A 535 -4.57 18.64 -23.71
CA HIS A 535 -5.46 18.68 -24.87
C HIS A 535 -5.64 20.10 -25.43
N PHE A 536 -5.78 21.09 -24.53
CA PHE A 536 -5.87 22.49 -24.93
C PHE A 536 -4.62 22.95 -25.71
N ARG A 537 -3.43 22.61 -25.22
CA ARG A 537 -2.15 22.95 -25.83
C ARG A 537 -1.95 22.31 -27.22
N LEU A 538 -2.56 21.13 -27.45
CA LEU A 538 -2.60 20.47 -28.76
C LEU A 538 -3.75 20.91 -29.67
N GLY A 539 -4.58 21.87 -29.23
CA GLY A 539 -5.71 22.39 -30.03
C GLY A 539 -7.00 21.59 -29.92
N ASN A 540 -7.07 20.59 -29.05
CA ASN A 540 -8.27 19.77 -28.80
C ASN A 540 -9.19 20.42 -27.76
N GLU A 541 -9.78 21.57 -28.12
CA GLU A 541 -10.55 22.41 -27.20
C GLU A 541 -11.75 21.66 -26.58
N ALA A 542 -12.45 20.82 -27.35
CA ALA A 542 -13.58 20.05 -26.85
C ALA A 542 -13.21 19.15 -25.69
N LYS A 543 -12.13 18.35 -25.81
CA LYS A 543 -11.63 17.51 -24.74
C LYS A 543 -11.10 18.32 -23.55
N ALA A 544 -10.44 19.44 -23.82
CA ALA A 544 -9.95 20.32 -22.76
C ALA A 544 -11.10 20.85 -21.88
N LEU A 545 -12.22 21.21 -22.47
CA LEU A 545 -13.42 21.66 -21.77
C LEU A 545 -14.13 20.51 -21.01
N GLU A 546 -14.18 19.32 -21.58
CA GLU A 546 -14.71 18.12 -20.93
C GLU A 546 -13.96 17.82 -19.63
N TYR A 547 -12.63 17.66 -19.70
CA TYR A 547 -11.79 17.43 -18.52
C TYR A 547 -11.83 18.60 -17.54
N GLY A 548 -11.83 19.84 -18.04
CA GLY A 548 -11.92 21.04 -17.20
C GLY A 548 -13.23 21.11 -16.42
N SER A 549 -14.37 20.77 -17.03
CA SER A 549 -15.68 20.70 -16.35
C SER A 549 -15.71 19.60 -15.30
N THR A 550 -15.08 18.46 -15.56
CA THR A 550 -14.92 17.37 -14.60
C THR A 550 -14.17 17.85 -13.35
N VAL A 551 -13.07 18.60 -13.52
CA VAL A 551 -12.34 19.18 -12.37
C VAL A 551 -13.20 20.13 -11.56
N ILE A 552 -13.95 21.02 -12.21
CA ILE A 552 -14.86 21.98 -11.52
C ILE A 552 -15.88 21.20 -10.67
N ASN A 553 -16.50 20.18 -11.26
CA ASN A 553 -17.50 19.36 -10.57
C ASN A 553 -16.91 18.59 -9.38
N LEU A 554 -15.75 17.93 -9.57
CA LEU A 554 -15.07 17.18 -8.52
C LEU A 554 -14.58 18.10 -7.37
N ALA A 555 -14.16 19.33 -7.71
CA ALA A 555 -13.60 20.26 -6.72
C ALA A 555 -14.63 21.18 -6.06
N ALA A 556 -15.90 21.16 -6.49
CA ALA A 556 -16.93 22.12 -6.04
C ALA A 556 -17.15 22.11 -4.51
N ASP A 557 -17.23 20.90 -3.94
CA ASP A 557 -17.62 20.69 -2.53
C ASP A 557 -16.47 20.22 -1.64
N ILE A 558 -15.21 20.15 -2.17
CA ILE A 558 -14.08 19.70 -1.38
C ILE A 558 -13.41 20.83 -0.60
N THR A 559 -12.93 20.50 0.59
CA THR A 559 -11.96 21.35 1.30
C THR A 559 -10.55 20.87 0.94
N PRO A 560 -9.73 21.71 0.27
CA PRO A 560 -8.44 21.27 -0.28
C PRO A 560 -7.39 21.07 0.82
N THR A 561 -7.21 19.83 1.26
CA THR A 561 -6.22 19.43 2.27
C THR A 561 -4.95 18.82 1.66
N VAL A 562 -5.01 18.39 0.40
CA VAL A 562 -3.83 17.84 -0.29
C VAL A 562 -3.08 18.98 -0.98
N TYR A 563 -1.81 19.17 -0.62
CA TYR A 563 -0.98 20.30 -1.10
C TYR A 563 -0.75 20.30 -2.61
N SER A 564 -0.79 19.14 -3.28
CA SER A 564 -0.58 19.04 -4.73
C SER A 564 -1.80 19.46 -5.57
N LEU A 565 -2.98 19.68 -4.99
CA LEU A 565 -4.20 20.09 -5.70
C LEU A 565 -4.04 21.32 -6.58
N HIS A 566 -3.09 22.21 -6.23
CA HIS A 566 -2.80 23.39 -7.05
C HIS A 566 -2.41 23.06 -8.50
N ILE A 567 -1.84 21.88 -8.77
CA ILE A 567 -1.39 21.49 -10.10
C ILE A 567 -2.58 21.37 -11.05
N GLY A 568 -3.61 20.62 -10.66
CA GLY A 568 -4.83 20.48 -11.47
C GLY A 568 -5.66 21.76 -11.54
N LEU A 569 -5.80 22.46 -10.41
CA LEU A 569 -6.58 23.69 -10.33
C LEU A 569 -5.95 24.83 -11.15
N SER A 570 -4.62 24.97 -11.15
CA SER A 570 -3.94 25.97 -11.96
C SER A 570 -3.97 25.62 -13.46
N ALA A 571 -3.94 24.32 -13.79
CA ALA A 571 -4.05 23.86 -15.16
C ALA A 571 -5.38 24.26 -15.80
N ILE A 572 -6.52 24.00 -15.13
CA ILE A 572 -7.84 24.43 -15.64
C ILE A 572 -7.97 25.95 -15.66
N ALA A 573 -7.44 26.64 -14.65
CA ALA A 573 -7.43 28.09 -14.64
C ALA A 573 -6.71 28.63 -15.89
N GLN A 574 -5.55 28.08 -16.24
CA GLN A 574 -4.83 28.48 -17.46
C GLN A 574 -5.67 28.28 -18.71
N VAL A 575 -6.31 27.11 -18.88
CA VAL A 575 -7.18 26.81 -20.02
C VAL A 575 -8.30 27.84 -20.15
N TYR A 576 -9.04 28.09 -19.09
CA TYR A 576 -10.18 29.01 -19.15
C TYR A 576 -9.77 30.47 -19.32
N PHE A 577 -8.63 30.89 -18.75
CA PHE A 577 -8.12 32.25 -18.94
C PHE A 577 -7.61 32.47 -20.36
N GLU A 578 -6.92 31.52 -20.95
CA GLU A 578 -6.48 31.63 -22.36
C GLU A 578 -7.68 31.65 -23.31
N LEU A 579 -8.70 30.83 -23.07
CA LEU A 579 -9.93 30.85 -23.88
C LEU A 579 -10.70 32.15 -23.70
N TRP A 580 -10.78 32.70 -22.50
CA TRP A 580 -11.42 33.97 -22.24
C TRP A 580 -10.68 35.14 -22.96
N GLU A 581 -9.35 35.20 -22.88
CA GLU A 581 -8.52 36.19 -23.55
C GLU A 581 -8.69 36.12 -25.07
N ARG A 582 -8.65 34.92 -25.68
CA ARG A 582 -8.89 34.69 -27.10
C ARG A 582 -10.29 35.16 -27.55
N ALA A 583 -11.32 34.86 -26.74
CA ALA A 583 -12.70 35.24 -27.01
C ALA A 583 -12.91 36.78 -26.98
N LEU A 584 -12.18 37.50 -26.10
CA LEU A 584 -12.20 38.96 -26.06
C LEU A 584 -11.55 39.60 -27.29
N GLN A 585 -10.57 38.96 -27.89
CA GLN A 585 -9.89 39.42 -29.10
C GLN A 585 -10.72 39.14 -30.35
N ASN A 586 -11.71 38.24 -30.31
CA ASN A 586 -12.55 37.90 -31.45
C ASN A 586 -13.83 38.79 -31.48
N PRO A 587 -14.06 39.61 -32.50
CA PRO A 587 -15.25 40.50 -32.58
C PRO A 587 -16.61 39.77 -32.48
N THR A 588 -16.67 38.51 -32.92
CA THR A 588 -17.88 37.69 -32.91
C THR A 588 -18.02 36.81 -31.63
N GLY A 589 -16.99 36.77 -30.77
CA GLY A 589 -16.83 35.85 -29.65
C GLY A 589 -17.53 36.28 -28.34
N LYS A 590 -18.39 37.31 -28.35
CA LYS A 590 -18.98 37.88 -27.10
C LYS A 590 -19.68 36.86 -26.21
N VAL A 591 -20.42 35.91 -26.78
CA VAL A 591 -21.13 34.86 -26.01
C VAL A 591 -20.11 33.90 -25.40
N GLY A 592 -19.11 33.44 -26.13
CA GLY A 592 -18.03 32.58 -25.61
C GLY A 592 -17.23 33.27 -24.52
N ALA A 593 -16.97 34.57 -24.62
CA ALA A 593 -16.26 35.33 -23.60
C ALA A 593 -16.96 35.30 -22.23
N TYR A 594 -18.31 35.33 -22.20
CA TYR A 594 -19.04 35.20 -20.93
C TYR A 594 -18.91 33.82 -20.33
N ILE A 595 -19.06 32.77 -21.11
CA ILE A 595 -18.97 31.38 -20.63
C ILE A 595 -17.57 31.10 -20.05
N TYR A 596 -16.52 31.46 -20.81
CA TYR A 596 -15.14 31.23 -20.36
C TYR A 596 -14.77 32.07 -19.14
N LYS A 597 -15.32 33.30 -19.03
CA LYS A 597 -15.19 34.15 -17.84
C LYS A 597 -15.76 33.46 -16.60
N ASP A 598 -16.97 32.91 -16.69
CA ASP A 598 -17.62 32.27 -15.54
C ASP A 598 -16.81 31.06 -15.06
N HIS A 599 -16.29 30.23 -15.97
CA HIS A 599 -15.40 29.12 -15.64
C HIS A 599 -14.05 29.59 -15.05
N ALA A 600 -13.47 30.68 -15.58
CA ALA A 600 -12.25 31.28 -15.03
C ALA A 600 -12.45 31.83 -13.62
N GLU A 601 -13.60 32.49 -13.34
CA GLU A 601 -13.97 32.96 -12.00
C GLU A 601 -14.15 31.78 -11.02
N GLU A 602 -14.73 30.69 -11.49
CA GLU A 602 -14.86 29.45 -10.70
C GLU A 602 -13.50 28.85 -10.37
N ALA A 603 -12.60 28.73 -11.35
CA ALA A 603 -11.23 28.26 -11.12
C ALA A 603 -10.48 29.14 -10.09
N ILE A 604 -10.64 30.47 -10.15
CA ILE A 604 -10.11 31.37 -9.11
C ILE A 604 -10.74 31.08 -7.74
N ARG A 605 -12.04 30.84 -7.68
CA ARG A 605 -12.72 30.50 -6.42
C ARG A 605 -12.10 29.26 -5.77
N LEU A 606 -11.85 28.23 -6.56
CA LEU A 606 -11.19 26.99 -6.13
C LEU A 606 -9.76 27.26 -5.65
N LEU A 607 -8.95 28.00 -6.41
CA LEU A 607 -7.59 28.39 -6.02
C LEU A 607 -7.59 29.25 -4.73
N ARG A 608 -8.58 30.11 -4.55
CA ARG A 608 -8.72 30.91 -3.32
C ARG A 608 -9.04 30.04 -2.11
N ASN A 609 -9.87 29.02 -2.28
CA ASN A 609 -10.13 28.04 -1.22
C ASN A 609 -8.88 27.21 -0.90
N PHE A 610 -8.13 26.77 -1.92
CA PHE A 610 -6.85 26.10 -1.75
C PHE A 610 -5.86 26.96 -0.94
N ARG A 611 -5.67 28.21 -1.32
CA ARG A 611 -4.75 29.13 -0.63
C ARG A 611 -5.11 29.37 0.83
N LYS A 612 -6.40 29.34 1.21
CA LYS A 612 -6.81 29.46 2.61
C LYS A 612 -6.26 28.32 3.48
N MET A 613 -6.05 27.17 2.92
CA MET A 613 -5.53 25.99 3.61
C MET A 613 -4.01 25.83 3.42
N VAL A 614 -3.51 26.12 2.22
CA VAL A 614 -2.14 25.83 1.81
C VAL A 614 -1.45 27.09 1.30
N PRO A 615 -0.53 27.70 2.10
CA PRO A 615 0.09 29.00 1.81
C PRO A 615 0.84 29.08 0.48
N ILE A 616 1.48 27.99 0.02
CA ILE A 616 2.17 27.98 -1.29
C ILE A 616 1.23 28.21 -2.46
N GLY A 617 -0.08 28.20 -2.27
CA GLY A 617 -1.07 28.57 -3.28
C GLY A 617 -1.14 30.06 -3.61
N GLN A 618 -0.49 30.93 -2.82
CA GLN A 618 -0.56 32.40 -3.01
C GLN A 618 0.00 32.88 -4.35
N PRO A 619 1.17 32.41 -4.84
CA PRO A 619 1.68 32.78 -6.16
C PRO A 619 0.72 32.48 -7.29
N TYR A 620 0.16 31.25 -7.30
CA TYR A 620 -0.82 30.80 -8.30
C TYR A 620 -2.07 31.71 -8.30
N LEU A 621 -2.65 31.91 -7.12
CA LEU A 621 -3.82 32.74 -6.98
C LEU A 621 -3.55 34.18 -7.49
N SER A 622 -2.41 34.77 -7.10
CA SER A 622 -2.05 36.13 -7.52
C SER A 622 -1.82 36.23 -9.04
N TYR A 623 -1.28 35.20 -9.66
CA TYR A 623 -1.09 35.13 -11.10
C TYR A 623 -2.45 35.26 -11.84
N PHE A 624 -3.42 34.42 -11.48
CA PHE A 624 -4.72 34.41 -12.14
C PHE A 624 -5.62 35.57 -11.72
N GLU A 625 -5.59 36.05 -10.46
CA GLU A 625 -6.32 37.25 -10.04
C GLU A 625 -5.81 38.51 -10.76
N GLY A 626 -4.50 38.62 -10.93
CA GLY A 626 -3.90 39.70 -11.73
C GLY A 626 -4.32 39.60 -13.21
N TRP A 627 -4.30 38.38 -13.79
CA TRP A 627 -4.75 38.20 -15.19
C TRP A 627 -6.22 38.54 -15.38
N ARG A 628 -7.10 38.15 -14.45
CA ARG A 628 -8.49 38.56 -14.40
C ARG A 628 -8.65 40.06 -14.38
N GLN A 629 -7.93 40.76 -13.49
CA GLN A 629 -7.97 42.21 -13.39
C GLN A 629 -7.51 42.91 -14.69
N TRP A 630 -6.48 42.35 -15.33
CA TRP A 630 -5.97 42.82 -16.60
C TRP A 630 -7.03 42.73 -17.71
N LEU A 631 -7.65 41.57 -17.90
CA LEU A 631 -8.72 41.34 -18.87
C LEU A 631 -9.96 42.21 -18.64
N MET A 632 -10.18 42.65 -17.38
CA MET A 632 -11.24 43.57 -16.99
C MET A 632 -10.83 45.06 -17.15
N GLY A 633 -9.68 45.38 -17.72
CA GLY A 633 -9.18 46.75 -17.89
C GLY A 633 -8.64 47.40 -16.62
N LYS A 634 -8.46 46.66 -15.50
CA LYS A 634 -7.96 47.18 -14.23
C LYS A 634 -6.44 47.00 -14.13
N HIS A 635 -5.70 47.64 -15.05
CA HIS A 635 -4.27 47.38 -15.30
C HIS A 635 -3.39 47.65 -14.07
N GLU A 636 -3.55 48.80 -13.41
CA GLU A 636 -2.76 49.13 -12.22
C GLU A 636 -2.95 48.12 -11.08
N LYS A 637 -4.19 47.72 -10.88
CA LYS A 637 -4.52 46.71 -9.85
C LYS A 637 -3.92 45.32 -10.21
N ALA A 638 -3.92 44.96 -11.49
CA ALA A 638 -3.29 43.75 -11.97
C ALA A 638 -1.79 43.73 -11.66
N ILE A 639 -1.08 44.83 -11.99
CA ILE A 639 0.35 44.98 -11.71
C ILE A 639 0.64 44.85 -10.20
N GLN A 640 -0.12 45.54 -9.35
CA GLN A 640 0.03 45.43 -7.91
C GLN A 640 -0.20 43.99 -7.40
N THR A 641 -1.19 43.27 -7.95
CA THR A 641 -1.48 41.89 -7.62
C THR A 641 -0.36 40.95 -8.04
N TRP A 642 0.22 41.14 -9.24
CA TRP A 642 1.35 40.36 -9.71
C TRP A 642 2.63 40.60 -8.88
N TYR A 643 2.91 41.85 -8.45
CA TYR A 643 4.03 42.12 -7.52
C TYR A 643 3.87 41.41 -6.17
N LYS A 644 2.64 41.38 -5.60
CA LYS A 644 2.35 40.59 -4.37
C LYS A 644 2.55 39.09 -4.61
N GLY A 645 2.16 38.62 -5.79
CA GLY A 645 2.42 37.23 -6.21
C GLY A 645 3.90 36.93 -6.34
N LEU A 646 4.67 37.84 -6.91
CA LEU A 646 6.12 37.72 -7.07
C LEU A 646 6.86 37.67 -5.72
N GLU A 647 6.44 38.49 -4.76
CA GLU A 647 6.93 38.43 -3.38
C GLU A 647 6.65 37.08 -2.73
N ALA A 648 5.42 36.56 -2.92
CA ALA A 648 5.04 35.24 -2.42
C ALA A 648 5.83 34.12 -3.11
N ALA A 649 6.02 34.18 -4.43
CA ALA A 649 6.79 33.19 -5.19
C ALA A 649 8.25 33.12 -4.70
N ARG A 650 8.87 34.27 -4.43
CA ARG A 650 10.22 34.34 -3.84
C ARG A 650 10.24 33.79 -2.40
N LYS A 651 9.26 34.15 -1.58
CA LYS A 651 9.13 33.67 -0.20
C LYS A 651 9.02 32.14 -0.14
N TYR A 652 8.20 31.55 -1.00
CA TYR A 652 7.97 30.11 -1.04
C TYR A 652 8.87 29.38 -2.04
N ARG A 653 9.78 30.12 -2.76
CA ARG A 653 10.70 29.59 -3.76
C ARG A 653 10.00 28.71 -4.80
N THR A 654 8.91 29.23 -5.37
CA THR A 654 8.16 28.59 -6.45
C THR A 654 8.63 29.21 -7.78
N LEU A 655 9.70 28.66 -8.36
CA LEU A 655 10.40 29.27 -9.49
C LEU A 655 9.55 29.41 -10.76
N TYR A 656 8.73 28.42 -11.06
CA TYR A 656 7.87 28.49 -12.27
C TYR A 656 6.88 29.64 -12.19
N GLU A 657 6.23 29.83 -11.03
CA GLU A 657 5.30 30.92 -10.80
C GLU A 657 6.01 32.27 -10.75
N GLU A 658 7.25 32.31 -10.25
CA GLU A 658 8.09 33.52 -10.39
C GLU A 658 8.29 33.89 -11.85
N GLY A 659 8.61 32.92 -12.71
CA GLY A 659 8.77 33.12 -14.15
C GLY A 659 7.50 33.64 -14.82
N LEU A 660 6.34 33.00 -14.53
CA LEU A 660 5.04 33.42 -15.08
C LEU A 660 4.65 34.84 -14.65
N LEU A 661 4.81 35.17 -13.37
CA LEU A 661 4.50 36.52 -12.84
C LEU A 661 5.41 37.58 -13.44
N ARG A 662 6.70 37.26 -13.61
CA ARG A 662 7.65 38.17 -14.29
C ARG A 662 7.31 38.37 -15.75
N ALA A 663 6.90 37.34 -16.48
CA ALA A 663 6.46 37.44 -17.87
C ALA A 663 5.25 38.39 -17.98
N LYS A 664 4.24 38.25 -17.11
CA LYS A 664 3.07 39.15 -17.09
C LYS A 664 3.47 40.61 -16.74
N LEU A 665 4.38 40.82 -15.77
CA LEU A 665 4.91 42.14 -15.44
C LEU A 665 5.69 42.74 -16.58
N GLY A 666 6.53 41.97 -17.28
CA GLY A 666 7.25 42.41 -18.46
C GLY A 666 6.32 42.88 -19.59
N VAL A 667 5.19 42.19 -19.81
CA VAL A 667 4.18 42.63 -20.79
C VAL A 667 3.47 43.88 -20.32
N ALA A 668 3.20 44.04 -19.02
CA ALA A 668 2.42 45.16 -18.48
C ALA A 668 3.19 46.47 -18.35
N LEU A 669 4.49 46.44 -18.09
CA LEU A 669 5.35 47.59 -17.77
C LEU A 669 5.90 48.27 -19.04
N LYS A 670 5.02 48.65 -19.99
CA LYS A 670 5.44 49.24 -21.27
C LYS A 670 6.16 50.58 -21.08
N ASP A 671 5.79 51.36 -20.07
CA ASP A 671 6.32 52.69 -19.80
C ASP A 671 7.57 52.69 -18.90
N ALA A 672 8.06 51.50 -18.48
CA ALA A 672 9.25 51.32 -17.66
C ALA A 672 10.25 50.31 -18.28
N PRO A 673 11.00 50.75 -19.34
CA PRO A 673 11.76 49.81 -20.18
C PRO A 673 12.84 49.02 -19.42
N GLU A 674 13.51 49.60 -18.44
CA GLU A 674 14.52 48.91 -17.64
C GLU A 674 13.90 47.78 -16.78
N GLN A 675 12.80 48.07 -16.06
CA GLN A 675 12.10 47.09 -15.26
C GLN A 675 11.47 45.98 -16.15
N ARG A 676 10.93 46.39 -17.30
CA ARG A 676 10.41 45.47 -18.30
C ARG A 676 11.46 44.46 -18.73
N ARG A 677 12.67 44.93 -19.06
CA ARG A 677 13.80 44.12 -19.48
C ARG A 677 14.24 43.17 -18.36
N GLU A 678 14.43 43.69 -17.15
CA GLU A 678 14.78 42.85 -15.96
C GLU A 678 13.80 41.69 -15.76
N HIS A 679 12.51 41.98 -15.87
CA HIS A 679 11.47 40.95 -15.70
C HIS A 679 11.54 39.89 -16.80
N PHE A 680 11.70 40.27 -18.07
CA PHE A 680 11.82 39.32 -19.17
C PHE A 680 13.11 38.51 -19.13
N GLU A 681 14.25 39.10 -18.82
CA GLU A 681 15.53 38.39 -18.70
C GLU A 681 15.49 37.34 -17.61
N ARG A 682 14.95 37.71 -16.44
CA ARG A 682 14.82 36.73 -15.34
C ARG A 682 13.77 35.66 -15.63
N ALA A 683 12.65 35.98 -16.27
CA ALA A 683 11.66 34.98 -16.68
C ALA A 683 12.27 34.00 -17.69
N LYS A 684 13.02 34.51 -18.67
CA LYS A 684 13.74 33.71 -19.67
C LYS A 684 14.71 32.73 -19.01
N GLN A 685 15.55 33.22 -18.11
CA GLN A 685 16.49 32.38 -17.37
C GLN A 685 15.79 31.24 -16.62
N ILE A 686 14.71 31.56 -15.91
CA ILE A 686 13.91 30.54 -15.17
C ILE A 686 13.35 29.48 -16.13
N PHE A 687 12.76 29.89 -17.25
CA PHE A 687 12.15 28.95 -18.20
C PHE A 687 13.20 28.12 -18.95
N GLU A 688 14.39 28.69 -19.24
CA GLU A 688 15.53 27.93 -19.77
C GLU A 688 16.03 26.88 -18.81
N GLU A 689 16.26 27.23 -17.53
CA GLU A 689 16.69 26.31 -16.47
C GLU A 689 15.70 25.14 -16.26
N MET A 690 14.40 25.41 -16.42
CA MET A 690 13.34 24.40 -16.26
C MET A 690 12.99 23.63 -17.53
N GLY A 691 13.50 24.06 -18.69
CA GLY A 691 13.11 23.52 -19.99
C GLY A 691 11.66 23.80 -20.36
N ALA A 692 11.07 24.91 -19.91
CA ALA A 692 9.69 25.31 -20.15
C ALA A 692 9.58 25.97 -21.55
N VAL A 693 9.62 25.15 -22.59
CA VAL A 693 9.80 25.56 -24.01
C VAL A 693 8.66 26.46 -24.48
N ARG A 694 7.42 26.19 -24.07
CA ARG A 694 6.24 26.95 -24.50
C ARG A 694 6.24 28.35 -23.91
N GLU A 695 6.51 28.45 -22.60
CA GLU A 695 6.59 29.72 -21.89
C GLU A 695 7.76 30.56 -22.43
N LEU A 696 8.88 29.92 -22.73
CA LEU A 696 10.03 30.56 -23.35
C LEU A 696 9.71 31.12 -24.73
N GLY A 697 9.01 30.33 -25.57
CA GLY A 697 8.59 30.76 -26.92
C GLY A 697 7.53 31.88 -26.94
N SER A 698 6.82 32.08 -25.83
CA SER A 698 5.82 33.15 -25.68
C SER A 698 6.39 34.48 -25.15
N LEU A 699 7.67 34.50 -24.77
CA LEU A 699 8.32 35.73 -24.31
C LEU A 699 8.69 36.65 -25.49
N GLU A 700 7.94 37.74 -25.67
CA GLU A 700 8.30 38.85 -26.56
C GLU A 700 9.37 39.73 -25.90
N ILE A 701 10.63 39.32 -25.98
CA ILE A 701 11.75 40.11 -25.46
C ILE A 701 11.95 41.28 -26.41
N PRO A 702 11.88 42.56 -25.95
CA PRO A 702 12.16 43.69 -26.79
C PRO A 702 13.60 43.61 -27.35
N GLU A 703 13.74 43.63 -28.68
CA GLU A 703 15.06 43.77 -29.28
C GLU A 703 15.74 45.05 -28.77
N VAL A 704 17.01 44.94 -28.46
CA VAL A 704 17.85 46.07 -28.05
C VAL A 704 18.04 46.93 -29.31
N GLN A 705 17.33 48.09 -29.39
CA GLN A 705 17.69 49.17 -30.35
C GLN A 705 18.90 49.93 -29.87
#